data_0635b26d202f33ad40bb6bcba8024933
#
_entry.id   0635b26d202f33ad40bb6bcba8024933
#
_cell.length_a   1.000
_cell.length_b   1.000
_cell.length_c   1.000
_cell.angle_alpha   90.00
_cell.angle_beta   90.00
_cell.angle_gamma   90.00
#
_symmetry.space_group_name_H-M   'P 1'
#
loop_
_entity.id
_entity.type
_entity.pdbx_description
1 polymer ?
#
loop_
_entity_poly.entity_id
_entity_poly.type
_entity_poly.pdbx_seq_one_letter_code
_entity_poly.pdbx_strand_id
1 'polypeptide(L)'
;MLENNKKELDITGNIYLDTFVYDLKIKGEDLHFKELLGEKNAELTGNFSGNIIGEKDKFNGELNIESISGKYFGVLKDLSGKLIFSKEKNLFLEFNGEIGKVSYDDYELNGLNLVARLKDNIFEIKNFNNQLLDISGNINLNNETINLNTKIQDLSLKKFKIEKPEIRINDVIGKIEGKLSNPKGKLFLNDIEIILENNEKIGVNGELGYSNNNLFIKQLKVNNNIIKGNYSLKDNSYNATINLIEENIGRYYGNSSLKYRVIGTAKIRGKEKNISASLKSTVDKVYISGNRLPNIYIESEYTAENLTDGIVKIKEVTLSNQKLENLVTIVGNYDIVNSNLDTKIKKQILSLNKLQEYIPIENLEGELLLEGRFGGKIDELSYQLNILSNKLGVKGIFFNNLKVLLDGDLEKLNLNEFSFKYLDNLFYSKGYYDILNNKYLYDAEANDINLDFLNIFLEGYGIRNVQGFSTFKIRVRENENRGFLRIRNFNLENKDLFLKLEEFNSTIKLEGNNLFIDNFQGKLNEGNIKLTGELNIPTLKEVSENPYYKEELKYKFNLKLDNIKYKYGNMFGVNFNTDVSVVGNKIFGDIEIIDGVVNEIPNTSKSLFQKIKEFLFKSSSETVVQSEDLGSDFKIETVFENSLEINLGVKIKNGIKLDIQTLNSFVGDIKGNVLGNGVLSGKSGKYSFLGNVEVIGGSLNVNDNTFYLDRALVMFNDQKTYLPKVNPNLLIDAKVDVQDEQLGLSLNGNLDNLRFNISSKNGSSSGNLNSLLTDTNSLEGENGATTTLITNVIGGQLTQVLKPVSNLIKNTLNISKFRISSNLLSEQNKGENTNEEAQSRLRLGAVLEAEDNIYIDKIWWVAKGTLLEDDNTESEKRSNDSGALKEYDFSLEYRFDTTKSIGIGVGKLPEDRKKSSDKDSKEGLTYHIDFKFEKKYDSLIDIFINK
;
A
#
# COMPACT_ATOMS: atom_id res chain seq x y z
N MET A 1 -65.34 44.67 42.61
CA MET A 1 -63.90 44.59 42.34
C MET A 1 -63.28 43.81 43.51
N LEU A 2 -62.65 42.68 43.22
CA LEU A 2 -61.80 41.94 44.16
C LEU A 2 -60.39 42.40 43.98
N GLU A 3 -59.81 43.12 44.87
CA GLU A 3 -58.40 43.54 44.85
C GLU A 3 -57.53 42.44 45.50
N ASN A 4 -56.59 41.95 44.73
CA ASN A 4 -55.57 41.04 45.21
C ASN A 4 -54.17 41.68 45.00
N ASN A 5 -53.54 42.21 46.04
CA ASN A 5 -52.20 42.85 45.97
C ASN A 5 -52.04 43.95 44.91
N LYS A 6 -52.98 44.83 44.70
CA LYS A 6 -53.03 45.87 43.66
C LYS A 6 -53.30 45.34 42.24
N LYS A 7 -53.79 44.16 42.08
CA LYS A 7 -54.21 43.56 40.79
C LYS A 7 -55.67 43.34 40.78
N GLU A 8 -56.37 43.63 39.68
CA GLU A 8 -57.80 43.70 39.59
C GLU A 8 -58.32 42.42 38.90
N LEU A 9 -59.39 41.87 39.56
CA LEU A 9 -60.31 40.96 38.95
C LEU A 9 -61.63 41.67 38.78
N ASP A 10 -61.91 42.10 37.57
CA ASP A 10 -63.15 42.76 37.19
C ASP A 10 -64.20 41.73 36.80
N ILE A 11 -65.38 41.76 37.49
CA ILE A 11 -66.54 40.96 37.15
C ILE A 11 -67.70 41.94 36.96
N THR A 12 -68.20 41.95 35.75
CA THR A 12 -69.34 42.83 35.34
C THR A 12 -70.41 41.97 34.68
N GLY A 13 -71.66 42.32 34.88
CA GLY A 13 -72.79 41.64 34.24
C GLY A 13 -74.05 41.64 35.06
N ASN A 14 -74.95 40.74 34.70
CA ASN A 14 -76.27 40.65 35.32
C ASN A 14 -76.37 39.31 36.08
N ILE A 15 -76.96 39.33 37.28
CA ILE A 15 -77.40 38.19 38.04
C ILE A 15 -78.90 38.38 38.37
N TYR A 16 -79.73 37.50 37.86
CA TYR A 16 -81.18 37.50 38.12
C TYR A 16 -81.45 36.65 39.38
N LEU A 17 -81.67 37.24 40.47
CA LEU A 17 -81.86 36.65 41.78
C LEU A 17 -83.05 35.70 41.92
N ASP A 18 -84.08 35.87 41.14
CA ASP A 18 -85.28 35.03 41.11
C ASP A 18 -85.07 33.68 40.37
N THR A 19 -84.31 33.66 39.36
CA THR A 19 -83.98 32.45 38.54
C THR A 19 -82.62 31.90 38.76
N PHE A 20 -81.79 32.68 39.49
CA PHE A 20 -80.36 32.38 39.61
C PHE A 20 -79.63 32.26 38.24
N VAL A 21 -80.17 33.00 37.23
CA VAL A 21 -79.49 33.07 35.95
C VAL A 21 -78.47 34.22 36.03
N TYR A 22 -77.30 34.01 35.50
CA TYR A 22 -76.22 34.98 35.47
C TYR A 22 -75.57 35.07 34.11
N ASP A 23 -75.17 36.25 33.71
CA ASP A 23 -74.36 36.54 32.54
C ASP A 23 -73.27 37.51 32.93
N LEU A 24 -72.06 37.03 33.06
CA LEU A 24 -70.93 37.72 33.66
C LEU A 24 -69.78 37.80 32.67
N LYS A 25 -69.23 39.01 32.59
CA LYS A 25 -67.94 39.24 31.90
C LYS A 25 -66.87 39.30 32.99
N ILE A 26 -65.76 38.58 32.76
CA ILE A 26 -64.63 38.47 33.69
C ILE A 26 -63.41 39.01 32.98
N LYS A 27 -62.63 39.83 33.63
CA LYS A 27 -61.31 40.35 33.19
C LYS A 27 -60.41 40.33 34.39
N GLY A 28 -59.28 39.64 34.23
CA GLY A 28 -58.17 39.61 35.16
C GLY A 28 -56.93 40.27 34.56
N GLU A 29 -56.39 41.26 35.27
CA GLU A 29 -55.11 41.85 34.86
C GLU A 29 -54.04 41.54 35.93
N ASP A 30 -52.90 40.96 35.50
CA ASP A 30 -51.74 40.57 36.38
C ASP A 30 -52.22 39.78 37.65
N LEU A 31 -53.28 38.97 37.52
CA LEU A 31 -53.84 38.23 38.62
C LEU A 31 -52.93 37.08 39.13
N HIS A 32 -52.75 37.00 40.43
CA HIS A 32 -52.05 35.89 41.07
C HIS A 32 -52.97 34.69 41.26
N PHE A 33 -52.66 33.58 40.62
CA PHE A 33 -53.48 32.32 40.68
C PHE A 33 -53.30 31.53 41.94
N LYS A 34 -52.31 31.88 42.80
CA LYS A 34 -51.97 31.14 44.04
C LYS A 34 -53.19 30.95 44.94
N GLU A 35 -53.93 31.99 45.15
CA GLU A 35 -55.13 32.00 46.02
C GLU A 35 -56.31 31.27 45.36
N LEU A 36 -56.44 31.41 44.07
CA LEU A 36 -57.46 30.73 43.25
C LEU A 36 -57.32 29.24 43.19
N LEU A 37 -56.06 28.75 43.09
CA LEU A 37 -55.75 27.36 42.95
C LEU A 37 -55.66 26.63 44.32
N GLY A 38 -55.59 27.38 45.44
CA GLY A 38 -55.38 26.79 46.75
C GLY A 38 -54.01 26.12 46.95
N GLU A 39 -53.13 26.31 46.04
CA GLU A 39 -51.76 25.60 45.98
C GLU A 39 -50.66 26.57 46.42
N LYS A 40 -50.09 26.31 47.62
CA LYS A 40 -49.08 27.18 48.24
C LYS A 40 -47.83 27.41 47.38
N ASN A 41 -47.53 26.53 46.47
CA ASN A 41 -46.33 26.53 45.61
C ASN A 41 -46.54 27.07 44.21
N ALA A 42 -47.75 27.48 43.85
CA ALA A 42 -48.08 28.03 42.53
C ALA A 42 -47.85 29.55 42.52
N GLU A 43 -46.81 30.01 41.86
CA GLU A 43 -46.49 31.43 41.63
C GLU A 43 -46.80 31.82 40.19
N LEU A 44 -48.11 31.68 39.80
CA LEU A 44 -48.57 32.01 38.47
C LEU A 44 -49.25 33.37 38.46
N THR A 45 -48.93 34.16 37.47
CA THR A 45 -49.61 35.47 37.22
C THR A 45 -50.00 35.55 35.76
N GLY A 46 -51.13 36.31 35.52
CA GLY A 46 -51.53 36.47 34.12
C GLY A 46 -52.75 37.34 33.90
N ASN A 47 -52.99 37.51 32.61
CA ASN A 47 -54.08 38.36 32.07
C ASN A 47 -55.05 37.47 31.30
N PHE A 48 -56.33 37.65 31.54
CA PHE A 48 -57.32 36.90 30.80
C PHE A 48 -58.61 37.73 30.77
N SER A 49 -59.48 37.46 29.79
CA SER A 49 -60.81 38.04 29.66
C SER A 49 -61.78 36.99 29.14
N GLY A 50 -63.06 37.12 29.50
CA GLY A 50 -64.06 36.19 29.02
C GLY A 50 -65.45 36.41 29.55
N ASN A 51 -66.32 35.45 29.33
CA ASN A 51 -67.71 35.46 29.77
C ASN A 51 -68.12 34.12 30.38
N ILE A 52 -69.03 34.17 31.34
CA ILE A 52 -69.69 33.05 31.97
C ILE A 52 -71.17 33.27 31.98
N ILE A 53 -71.93 32.35 31.41
CA ILE A 53 -73.41 32.40 31.44
C ILE A 53 -73.90 31.14 32.12
N GLY A 54 -74.80 31.24 33.02
CA GLY A 54 -75.32 30.07 33.71
C GLY A 54 -76.60 30.23 34.46
N GLU A 55 -77.09 29.11 34.98
CA GLU A 55 -78.27 29.05 35.86
C GLU A 55 -77.93 28.08 37.00
N LYS A 56 -77.96 28.58 38.24
CA LYS A 56 -77.60 27.80 39.44
C LYS A 56 -76.22 27.29 39.38
N ASP A 57 -76.07 25.94 39.36
CA ASP A 57 -74.81 25.24 39.32
C ASP A 57 -74.40 24.82 37.89
N LYS A 58 -75.28 25.15 36.90
CA LYS A 58 -74.98 24.93 35.47
C LYS A 58 -74.45 26.17 34.86
N PHE A 59 -73.35 26.05 34.15
CA PHE A 59 -72.70 27.19 33.47
C PHE A 59 -72.06 26.75 32.18
N ASN A 60 -71.86 27.75 31.31
CA ASN A 60 -70.98 27.68 30.18
C ASN A 60 -70.24 29.01 30.06
N GLY A 61 -69.07 28.97 29.51
CA GLY A 61 -68.30 30.20 29.30
C GLY A 61 -67.03 29.93 28.51
N GLU A 62 -66.42 31.08 28.24
CA GLU A 62 -65.11 31.06 27.60
C GLU A 62 -64.21 32.11 28.24
N LEU A 63 -62.91 31.77 28.32
CA LEU A 63 -61.83 32.70 28.70
C LEU A 63 -60.83 32.81 27.61
N ASN A 64 -60.52 33.99 27.18
CA ASN A 64 -59.38 34.29 26.38
C ASN A 64 -58.17 34.62 27.30
N ILE A 65 -57.18 33.79 27.34
CA ILE A 65 -55.95 33.96 28.09
C ILE A 65 -55.00 34.73 27.21
N GLU A 66 -54.64 35.94 27.62
CA GLU A 66 -53.65 36.72 26.88
C GLU A 66 -52.22 36.32 27.20
N SER A 67 -51.91 36.12 28.50
CA SER A 67 -50.64 35.64 28.96
C SER A 67 -50.75 35.15 30.40
N ILE A 68 -50.28 33.91 30.65
CA ILE A 68 -50.00 33.38 32.02
C ILE A 68 -48.54 33.01 32.10
N SER A 69 -47.85 33.50 33.12
CA SER A 69 -46.45 33.18 33.36
C SER A 69 -46.21 32.95 34.83
N GLY A 70 -45.17 32.18 35.18
CA GLY A 70 -44.75 31.96 36.55
C GLY A 70 -44.17 30.60 36.84
N LYS A 71 -44.17 30.21 38.12
CA LYS A 71 -43.58 28.94 38.55
C LYS A 71 -44.62 28.05 39.25
N TYR A 72 -44.64 26.78 38.87
CA TYR A 72 -45.45 25.76 39.59
C TYR A 72 -44.58 24.51 39.77
N PHE A 73 -44.61 23.50 38.92
CA PHE A 73 -43.65 22.39 38.91
C PHE A 73 -42.39 22.74 38.09
N GLY A 74 -42.41 23.77 37.29
CA GLY A 74 -41.38 24.35 36.47
C GLY A 74 -41.70 25.82 36.21
N VAL A 75 -40.95 26.49 35.36
CA VAL A 75 -41.24 27.86 34.96
C VAL A 75 -42.01 27.83 33.65
N LEU A 76 -43.21 28.41 33.67
CA LEU A 76 -44.11 28.63 32.52
C LEU A 76 -44.01 30.09 32.13
N LYS A 77 -43.88 30.40 30.85
CA LYS A 77 -43.93 31.76 30.30
C LYS A 77 -44.86 31.83 29.11
N ASP A 78 -45.66 32.91 29.08
CA ASP A 78 -46.49 33.28 27.94
C ASP A 78 -47.44 32.17 27.47
N LEU A 79 -48.17 31.54 28.43
CA LEU A 79 -49.30 30.69 28.09
C LEU A 79 -50.45 31.61 27.63
N SER A 80 -50.89 31.45 26.41
CA SER A 80 -51.97 32.20 25.79
C SER A 80 -52.95 31.27 25.06
N GLY A 81 -54.22 31.68 24.93
CA GLY A 81 -55.19 30.86 24.21
C GLY A 81 -56.59 31.01 24.70
N LYS A 82 -57.45 30.11 24.24
CA LYS A 82 -58.87 30.08 24.59
C LYS A 82 -59.22 28.88 25.43
N LEU A 83 -59.84 29.12 26.60
CA LEU A 83 -60.45 28.13 27.46
C LEU A 83 -61.99 28.21 27.34
N ILE A 84 -62.58 27.11 26.87
CA ILE A 84 -64.01 26.89 26.88
C ILE A 84 -64.36 25.99 28.03
N PHE A 85 -65.34 26.36 28.81
CA PHE A 85 -65.78 25.53 29.96
C PHE A 85 -67.28 25.51 30.07
N SER A 86 -67.81 24.40 30.51
CA SER A 86 -69.22 24.25 30.79
C SER A 86 -69.49 23.18 31.87
N LYS A 87 -70.61 23.30 32.56
CA LYS A 87 -71.12 22.34 33.50
C LYS A 87 -72.62 22.19 33.41
N GLU A 88 -73.07 21.05 32.89
CA GLU A 88 -74.50 20.64 32.98
C GLU A 88 -74.66 19.57 34.07
N LYS A 89 -74.12 18.43 33.92
CA LYS A 89 -73.94 17.35 34.95
C LYS A 89 -72.52 17.21 35.35
N ASN A 90 -71.62 17.15 34.33
CA ASN A 90 -70.19 17.00 34.50
C ASN A 90 -69.48 18.22 34.01
N LEU A 91 -68.34 18.50 34.59
CA LEU A 91 -67.47 19.58 34.15
C LEU A 91 -66.91 19.26 32.77
N PHE A 92 -67.01 20.21 31.86
CA PHE A 92 -66.30 20.19 30.54
C PHE A 92 -65.34 21.38 30.51
N LEU A 93 -64.08 21.10 30.13
CA LEU A 93 -63.06 22.13 29.87
C LEU A 93 -62.45 21.80 28.54
N GLU A 94 -62.18 22.80 27.69
CA GLU A 94 -61.38 22.64 26.49
C GLU A 94 -60.49 23.88 26.33
N PHE A 95 -59.19 23.62 26.33
CA PHE A 95 -58.20 24.68 26.15
C PHE A 95 -57.55 24.53 24.78
N ASN A 96 -57.38 25.60 24.08
CA ASN A 96 -56.66 25.69 22.83
C ASN A 96 -55.79 26.94 22.85
N GLY A 97 -54.47 26.76 22.83
CA GLY A 97 -53.56 27.87 22.97
C GLY A 97 -52.11 27.49 22.75
N GLU A 98 -51.25 28.43 23.05
CA GLU A 98 -49.80 28.30 22.90
C GLU A 98 -49.09 28.59 24.20
N ILE A 99 -47.92 27.97 24.39
CA ILE A 99 -47.02 28.25 25.51
C ILE A 99 -45.71 28.73 24.91
N GLY A 100 -45.32 29.96 25.21
CA GLY A 100 -44.09 30.56 24.73
C GLY A 100 -42.88 29.79 25.18
N LYS A 101 -42.83 29.44 26.51
CA LYS A 101 -41.71 28.71 27.09
C LYS A 101 -42.11 27.89 28.32
N VAL A 102 -41.62 26.69 28.39
CA VAL A 102 -41.62 25.84 29.61
C VAL A 102 -40.21 25.49 29.95
N SER A 103 -39.80 25.69 31.21
CA SER A 103 -38.52 25.24 31.71
C SER A 103 -38.62 24.49 33.03
N TYR A 104 -37.85 23.43 33.16
CA TYR A 104 -37.73 22.65 34.36
C TYR A 104 -36.26 22.33 34.60
N ASP A 105 -35.76 22.78 35.73
CA ASP A 105 -34.33 22.74 36.01
C ASP A 105 -33.54 23.46 34.88
N ASP A 106 -32.59 22.79 34.27
CA ASP A 106 -31.79 23.33 33.15
C ASP A 106 -32.42 23.11 31.75
N TYR A 107 -33.60 22.50 31.67
CA TYR A 107 -34.27 22.12 30.42
C TYR A 107 -35.30 23.13 30.00
N GLU A 108 -35.29 23.49 28.75
CA GLU A 108 -36.18 24.47 28.15
C GLU A 108 -36.85 23.96 26.86
N LEU A 109 -38.17 24.15 26.78
CA LEU A 109 -38.96 23.92 25.59
C LEU A 109 -39.69 25.24 25.20
N ASN A 110 -39.61 25.60 23.94
CA ASN A 110 -40.19 26.85 23.46
C ASN A 110 -41.25 26.56 22.36
N GLY A 111 -42.23 27.45 22.26
CA GLY A 111 -43.22 27.46 21.17
C GLY A 111 -44.07 26.22 21.13
N LEU A 112 -44.74 25.85 22.24
CA LEU A 112 -45.56 24.66 22.37
C LEU A 112 -47.02 25.02 22.11
N ASN A 113 -47.70 24.31 21.20
CA ASN A 113 -49.12 24.33 21.04
C ASN A 113 -49.77 23.35 22.00
N LEU A 114 -50.82 23.77 22.69
CA LEU A 114 -51.57 22.96 23.62
C LEU A 114 -53.06 22.96 23.27
N VAL A 115 -53.58 21.77 22.94
CA VAL A 115 -55.04 21.56 22.82
C VAL A 115 -55.39 20.42 23.79
N ALA A 116 -56.09 20.73 24.86
CA ALA A 116 -56.48 19.80 25.88
C ALA A 116 -57.96 19.92 26.24
N ARG A 117 -58.56 18.81 26.62
CA ARG A 117 -59.96 18.76 26.97
C ARG A 117 -60.20 17.87 28.19
N LEU A 118 -61.04 18.33 29.09
CA LEU A 118 -61.62 17.52 30.18
C LEU A 118 -63.10 17.32 29.92
N LYS A 119 -63.52 16.05 29.76
CA LYS A 119 -64.90 15.68 29.57
C LYS A 119 -65.18 14.34 30.28
N ASP A 120 -66.28 14.27 31.05
CA ASP A 120 -66.65 13.03 31.76
C ASP A 120 -65.52 12.41 32.61
N ASN A 121 -64.73 13.27 33.25
CA ASN A 121 -63.55 12.92 34.03
C ASN A 121 -62.41 12.27 33.16
N ILE A 122 -62.45 12.44 31.89
CA ILE A 122 -61.35 12.05 31.00
C ILE A 122 -60.67 13.33 30.57
N PHE A 123 -59.39 13.48 30.99
CA PHE A 123 -58.51 14.50 30.52
C PHE A 123 -57.82 14.03 29.25
N GLU A 124 -58.12 14.66 28.15
CA GLU A 124 -57.58 14.37 26.83
C GLU A 124 -56.62 15.47 26.39
N ILE A 125 -55.40 15.12 26.08
CA ILE A 125 -54.43 15.96 25.38
C ILE A 125 -54.59 15.63 23.91
N LYS A 126 -55.26 16.48 23.14
CA LYS A 126 -55.39 16.29 21.70
C LYS A 126 -54.09 16.63 21.00
N ASN A 127 -53.42 17.68 21.50
CA ASN A 127 -52.17 18.16 20.93
C ASN A 127 -51.40 18.92 22.00
N PHE A 128 -50.14 18.49 22.21
CA PHE A 128 -49.14 19.24 22.98
C PHE A 128 -47.82 19.09 22.24
N ASN A 129 -47.58 20.03 21.32
CA ASN A 129 -46.50 19.86 20.37
C ASN A 129 -45.75 21.17 20.03
N ASN A 130 -44.52 20.95 19.57
CA ASN A 130 -43.76 21.94 18.82
C ASN A 130 -42.98 21.20 17.71
N GLN A 131 -41.98 21.87 17.12
CA GLN A 131 -41.16 21.25 16.10
C GLN A 131 -40.37 20.03 16.60
N LEU A 132 -40.14 19.91 17.92
CA LEU A 132 -39.26 18.87 18.53
C LEU A 132 -40.06 17.77 19.25
N LEU A 133 -41.24 18.07 19.77
CA LEU A 133 -42.01 17.20 20.65
C LEU A 133 -43.48 17.21 20.23
N ASP A 134 -44.11 16.05 20.25
CA ASP A 134 -45.55 15.88 20.09
C ASP A 134 -46.04 14.88 21.14
N ILE A 135 -47.01 15.30 21.97
CA ILE A 135 -47.65 14.47 22.99
C ILE A 135 -49.17 14.53 22.79
N SER A 136 -49.77 13.36 22.76
CA SER A 136 -51.22 13.23 22.65
C SER A 136 -51.72 12.03 23.47
N GLY A 137 -53.02 12.02 23.84
CA GLY A 137 -53.62 10.90 24.52
C GLY A 137 -54.61 11.31 25.59
N ASN A 138 -54.87 10.43 26.57
CA ASN A 138 -55.86 10.69 27.60
C ASN A 138 -55.47 10.10 28.98
N ILE A 139 -56.02 10.72 30.01
CA ILE A 139 -56.01 10.27 31.39
C ILE A 139 -57.46 10.15 31.84
N ASN A 140 -57.89 8.95 32.16
CA ASN A 140 -59.22 8.69 32.67
C ASN A 140 -59.18 8.69 34.19
N LEU A 141 -59.73 9.72 34.79
CA LEU A 141 -59.75 9.95 36.23
C LEU A 141 -60.74 9.02 36.95
N ASN A 142 -61.76 8.44 36.24
CA ASN A 142 -62.72 7.51 36.85
C ASN A 142 -62.10 6.16 37.17
N ASN A 143 -61.26 5.66 36.31
CA ASN A 143 -60.61 4.35 36.51
C ASN A 143 -59.11 4.45 36.72
N GLU A 144 -58.63 5.69 36.91
CA GLU A 144 -57.22 6.00 37.14
C GLU A 144 -56.29 5.40 36.07
N THR A 145 -56.65 5.53 34.83
CA THR A 145 -55.82 5.03 33.70
C THR A 145 -55.25 6.13 32.84
N ILE A 146 -54.08 5.88 32.32
CA ILE A 146 -53.36 6.77 31.42
C ILE A 146 -53.10 6.08 30.07
N ASN A 147 -53.19 6.82 28.98
CA ASN A 147 -52.78 6.39 27.65
C ASN A 147 -52.24 7.62 26.88
N LEU A 148 -50.94 7.76 26.87
CA LEU A 148 -50.25 8.87 26.21
C LEU A 148 -49.33 8.31 25.16
N ASN A 149 -49.30 8.99 24.00
CA ASN A 149 -48.31 8.84 22.95
C ASN A 149 -47.41 10.06 22.93
N THR A 150 -46.14 9.86 22.68
CA THR A 150 -45.19 10.96 22.53
C THR A 150 -44.30 10.69 21.33
N LYS A 151 -43.89 11.75 20.63
CA LYS A 151 -42.95 11.71 19.52
C LYS A 151 -41.93 12.82 19.72
N ILE A 152 -40.68 12.53 19.54
CA ILE A 152 -39.54 13.44 19.60
C ILE A 152 -38.85 13.40 18.26
N GLN A 153 -38.61 14.53 17.62
CA GLN A 153 -37.94 14.63 16.32
C GLN A 153 -36.91 15.75 16.30
N ASP A 154 -35.82 15.55 15.56
CA ASP A 154 -34.80 16.56 15.28
C ASP A 154 -34.24 17.27 16.53
N LEU A 155 -34.12 16.55 17.64
CA LEU A 155 -33.63 17.07 18.90
C LEU A 155 -32.11 16.83 19.04
N SER A 156 -31.33 17.93 19.09
CA SER A 156 -29.91 17.85 19.47
C SER A 156 -29.76 18.07 20.97
N LEU A 157 -29.09 17.14 21.66
CA LEU A 157 -28.85 17.25 23.10
C LEU A 157 -27.85 18.36 23.47
N LYS A 158 -27.20 19.00 22.53
CA LYS A 158 -26.44 20.25 22.75
C LYS A 158 -27.33 21.36 23.31
N LYS A 159 -28.64 21.37 22.97
CA LYS A 159 -29.61 22.30 23.52
C LYS A 159 -29.83 22.12 25.03
N PHE A 160 -29.43 20.99 25.58
CA PHE A 160 -29.50 20.66 27.01
C PHE A 160 -28.14 20.65 27.69
N LYS A 161 -27.16 21.36 27.15
CA LYS A 161 -25.78 21.47 27.67
C LYS A 161 -25.00 20.15 27.67
N ILE A 162 -25.45 19.12 26.93
CA ILE A 162 -24.72 17.89 26.67
C ILE A 162 -23.96 18.08 25.37
N GLU A 163 -22.70 18.57 25.49
CA GLU A 163 -21.93 18.95 24.32
C GLU A 163 -21.13 17.76 23.71
N LYS A 164 -20.64 16.89 24.57
CA LYS A 164 -19.79 15.75 24.16
C LYS A 164 -20.18 14.44 24.85
N PRO A 165 -20.37 13.36 24.08
CA PRO A 165 -20.49 13.31 22.62
C PRO A 165 -21.73 14.05 22.10
N GLU A 166 -21.69 14.51 20.85
CA GLU A 166 -22.90 15.11 20.24
C GLU A 166 -23.95 14.02 19.98
N ILE A 167 -25.15 14.17 20.58
CA ILE A 167 -26.24 13.21 20.40
C ILE A 167 -27.40 13.92 19.69
N ARG A 168 -27.85 13.33 18.59
CA ARG A 168 -29.02 13.79 17.80
C ARG A 168 -30.11 12.74 17.87
N ILE A 169 -31.27 13.13 18.31
CA ILE A 169 -32.49 12.31 18.33
C ILE A 169 -33.32 12.72 17.13
N ASN A 170 -33.22 11.91 16.06
CA ASN A 170 -33.95 12.21 14.83
C ASN A 170 -35.42 11.75 14.89
N ASP A 171 -35.67 10.56 15.49
CA ASP A 171 -37.03 10.05 15.65
C ASP A 171 -37.11 9.07 16.85
N VAL A 172 -37.93 9.44 17.84
CA VAL A 172 -38.26 8.61 19.00
C VAL A 172 -39.77 8.66 19.24
N ILE A 173 -40.40 7.52 19.39
CA ILE A 173 -41.81 7.37 19.67
C ILE A 173 -41.99 6.71 21.04
N GLY A 174 -42.76 7.35 21.90
CA GLY A 174 -43.11 6.85 23.23
C GLY A 174 -44.58 6.51 23.39
N LYS A 175 -44.90 5.53 24.22
CA LYS A 175 -46.25 5.20 24.66
C LYS A 175 -46.26 4.93 26.13
N ILE A 176 -47.15 5.54 26.87
CA ILE A 176 -47.42 5.28 28.29
C ILE A 176 -48.90 4.84 28.43
N GLU A 177 -49.14 3.68 29.02
CA GLU A 177 -50.49 3.13 29.17
C GLU A 177 -50.62 2.39 30.50
N GLY A 178 -51.86 2.24 30.96
CA GLY A 178 -52.19 1.43 32.17
C GLY A 178 -52.73 2.25 33.33
N LYS A 179 -52.67 1.72 34.56
CA LYS A 179 -53.10 2.44 35.75
C LYS A 179 -52.13 3.52 36.15
N LEU A 180 -52.57 4.67 36.61
CA LEU A 180 -51.72 5.76 37.11
C LEU A 180 -50.75 5.32 38.23
N SER A 181 -51.23 4.38 39.11
CA SER A 181 -50.43 3.79 40.18
C SER A 181 -49.35 2.81 39.68
N ASN A 182 -49.50 2.30 38.46
CA ASN A 182 -48.55 1.34 37.85
C ASN A 182 -48.59 1.44 36.32
N PRO A 183 -48.08 2.53 35.76
CA PRO A 183 -48.08 2.73 34.31
C PRO A 183 -47.10 1.75 33.64
N LYS A 184 -47.40 1.41 32.42
CA LYS A 184 -46.50 0.72 31.49
C LYS A 184 -46.03 1.71 30.43
N GLY A 185 -44.75 1.70 30.17
CA GLY A 185 -44.15 2.55 29.13
C GLY A 185 -43.46 1.75 28.06
N LYS A 186 -43.50 2.23 26.85
CA LYS A 186 -42.71 1.77 25.72
C LYS A 186 -42.07 2.96 25.01
N LEU A 187 -40.83 2.84 24.64
CA LEU A 187 -40.10 3.85 23.91
C LEU A 187 -39.42 3.18 22.72
N PHE A 188 -39.75 3.60 21.52
CA PHE A 188 -39.17 3.16 20.27
C PHE A 188 -38.17 4.20 19.82
N LEU A 189 -36.90 3.84 19.83
CA LEU A 189 -35.81 4.62 19.34
C LEU A 189 -35.63 4.25 17.86
N ASN A 190 -36.21 5.02 16.96
CA ASN A 190 -36.17 4.68 15.54
C ASN A 190 -34.86 5.15 14.91
N ASP A 191 -34.41 6.35 15.30
CA ASP A 191 -33.18 6.94 14.77
C ASP A 191 -32.55 7.91 15.78
N ILE A 192 -31.44 7.47 16.36
CA ILE A 192 -30.56 8.29 17.21
C ILE A 192 -29.14 8.19 16.67
N GLU A 193 -28.49 9.30 16.48
CA GLU A 193 -27.09 9.38 16.10
C GLU A 193 -26.24 9.92 17.25
N ILE A 194 -25.16 9.22 17.57
CA ILE A 194 -24.09 9.69 18.45
C ILE A 194 -22.89 10.03 17.57
N ILE A 195 -22.45 11.27 17.58
CA ILE A 195 -21.33 11.76 16.78
C ILE A 195 -20.11 11.89 17.70
N LEU A 196 -19.08 11.12 17.39
CA LEU A 196 -17.81 11.12 18.13
C LEU A 196 -16.94 12.33 17.75
N GLU A 197 -15.88 12.58 18.51
CA GLU A 197 -14.93 13.69 18.26
C GLU A 197 -14.24 13.64 16.88
N ASN A 198 -14.04 12.45 16.35
CA ASN A 198 -13.49 12.21 15.00
C ASN A 198 -14.55 12.24 13.87
N ASN A 199 -15.76 12.76 14.15
CA ASN A 199 -16.91 12.81 13.23
C ASN A 199 -17.51 11.44 12.82
N GLU A 200 -17.06 10.33 13.42
CA GLU A 200 -17.71 9.04 13.21
C GLU A 200 -19.09 9.00 13.88
N LYS A 201 -20.04 8.37 13.21
CA LYS A 201 -21.42 8.27 13.65
C LYS A 201 -21.75 6.88 14.18
N ILE A 202 -22.38 6.83 15.34
CA ILE A 202 -22.93 5.61 15.94
C ILE A 202 -24.45 5.72 15.89
N GLY A 203 -25.10 4.85 15.12
CA GLY A 203 -26.54 4.74 15.05
C GLY A 203 -27.08 3.91 16.19
N VAL A 204 -28.14 4.40 16.85
CA VAL A 204 -28.85 3.71 17.93
C VAL A 204 -30.34 3.62 17.60
N ASN A 205 -30.86 2.39 17.56
CA ASN A 205 -32.29 2.16 17.41
C ASN A 205 -32.74 0.98 18.30
N GLY A 206 -34.03 0.93 18.65
CA GLY A 206 -34.54 -0.17 19.44
C GLY A 206 -35.80 0.11 20.24
N GLU A 207 -36.12 -0.80 21.13
CA GLU A 207 -37.30 -0.74 22.01
C GLU A 207 -36.91 -0.84 23.47
N LEU A 208 -37.26 0.17 24.23
CA LEU A 208 -37.21 0.19 25.69
C LEU A 208 -38.60 0.04 26.25
N GLY A 209 -38.76 -0.57 27.41
CA GLY A 209 -40.02 -0.75 28.10
C GLY A 209 -39.90 -0.47 29.59
N TYR A 210 -40.99 -0.06 30.17
CA TYR A 210 -41.18 0.07 31.64
C TYR A 210 -42.44 -0.60 32.07
N SER A 211 -42.39 -1.48 33.09
CA SER A 211 -43.60 -2.01 33.74
C SER A 211 -43.24 -2.61 35.09
N ASN A 212 -44.16 -2.51 36.06
CA ASN A 212 -43.99 -3.11 37.40
C ASN A 212 -42.64 -2.79 38.07
N ASN A 213 -42.25 -1.54 38.02
CA ASN A 213 -40.97 -1.07 38.55
C ASN A 213 -39.74 -1.72 37.89
N ASN A 214 -39.89 -2.19 36.66
CA ASN A 214 -38.77 -2.69 35.86
C ASN A 214 -38.64 -1.92 34.56
N LEU A 215 -37.41 -1.56 34.21
CA LEU A 215 -37.03 -1.05 32.92
C LEU A 215 -36.49 -2.21 32.07
N PHE A 216 -36.93 -2.32 30.84
CA PHE A 216 -36.52 -3.38 29.91
C PHE A 216 -35.88 -2.79 28.68
N ILE A 217 -34.76 -3.35 28.31
CA ILE A 217 -34.20 -3.20 26.98
C ILE A 217 -34.62 -4.46 26.23
N LYS A 218 -35.73 -4.38 25.46
CA LYS A 218 -36.16 -5.53 24.66
C LYS A 218 -35.15 -5.83 23.57
N GLN A 219 -34.71 -4.82 22.86
CA GLN A 219 -33.65 -4.85 21.86
C GLN A 219 -33.22 -3.44 21.59
N LEU A 220 -31.99 -3.15 21.91
CA LEU A 220 -31.31 -1.92 21.51
C LEU A 220 -30.21 -2.31 20.54
N LYS A 221 -30.26 -1.78 19.35
CA LYS A 221 -29.23 -1.95 18.33
C LYS A 221 -28.37 -0.69 18.30
N VAL A 222 -27.07 -0.89 18.59
CA VAL A 222 -26.03 0.16 18.53
C VAL A 222 -25.10 -0.22 17.39
N ASN A 223 -25.24 0.44 16.26
CA ASN A 223 -24.73 -0.03 14.98
C ASN A 223 -25.18 -1.48 14.71
N ASN A 224 -24.24 -2.45 14.71
CA ASN A 224 -24.54 -3.86 14.53
C ASN A 224 -24.71 -4.63 15.86
N ASN A 225 -24.35 -4.01 17.00
CA ASN A 225 -24.42 -4.65 18.30
C ASN A 225 -25.85 -4.66 18.84
N ILE A 226 -26.24 -5.75 19.45
CA ILE A 226 -27.58 -5.94 20.00
C ILE A 226 -27.49 -6.07 21.51
N ILE A 227 -28.16 -5.16 22.21
CA ILE A 227 -28.24 -5.12 23.67
C ILE A 227 -29.64 -5.50 24.09
N LYS A 228 -29.77 -6.44 25.06
CA LYS A 228 -31.00 -6.83 25.73
C LYS A 228 -30.76 -6.82 27.24
N GLY A 229 -31.75 -6.44 28.03
CA GLY A 229 -31.55 -6.40 29.47
C GLY A 229 -32.76 -5.90 30.25
N ASN A 230 -32.63 -5.92 31.56
CA ASN A 230 -33.60 -5.33 32.45
C ASN A 230 -32.94 -4.76 33.71
N TYR A 231 -33.61 -3.77 34.29
CA TYR A 231 -33.26 -3.10 35.54
C TYR A 231 -34.47 -3.04 36.43
N SER A 232 -34.37 -3.53 37.64
CA SER A 232 -35.43 -3.48 38.66
C SER A 232 -35.23 -2.26 39.55
N LEU A 233 -36.19 -1.34 39.54
CA LEU A 233 -36.21 -0.17 40.40
C LEU A 233 -36.51 -0.51 41.87
N LYS A 234 -37.01 -1.71 42.13
CA LYS A 234 -37.39 -2.15 43.48
C LYS A 234 -36.17 -2.54 44.31
N ASP A 235 -35.23 -3.23 43.75
CA ASP A 235 -34.05 -3.77 44.45
C ASP A 235 -32.73 -3.40 43.79
N ASN A 236 -32.77 -2.53 42.78
CA ASN A 236 -31.62 -2.03 42.01
C ASN A 236 -30.81 -3.18 41.36
N SER A 237 -31.48 -4.30 41.05
CA SER A 237 -30.85 -5.39 40.32
C SER A 237 -30.93 -5.17 38.82
N TYR A 238 -29.89 -5.60 38.09
CA TYR A 238 -29.84 -5.48 36.64
C TYR A 238 -29.18 -6.66 35.97
N ASN A 239 -29.57 -6.90 34.73
CA ASN A 239 -28.86 -7.80 33.84
C ASN A 239 -28.93 -7.28 32.41
N ALA A 240 -27.87 -7.55 31.66
CA ALA A 240 -27.81 -7.23 30.24
C ALA A 240 -27.04 -8.32 29.49
N THR A 241 -27.43 -8.52 28.25
CA THR A 241 -26.67 -9.32 27.27
C THR A 241 -26.40 -8.46 26.07
N ILE A 242 -25.16 -8.40 25.68
CA ILE A 242 -24.69 -7.63 24.53
C ILE A 242 -24.13 -8.62 23.52
N ASN A 243 -24.75 -8.71 22.35
CA ASN A 243 -24.18 -9.41 21.22
C ASN A 243 -23.35 -8.42 20.42
N LEU A 244 -22.05 -8.64 20.41
CA LEU A 244 -21.06 -7.83 19.72
C LEU A 244 -20.92 -8.32 18.28
N ILE A 245 -21.13 -7.43 17.32
CA ILE A 245 -20.89 -7.65 15.90
C ILE A 245 -20.39 -6.32 15.38
N GLU A 246 -19.10 -6.11 15.42
CA GLU A 246 -18.50 -4.83 15.00
C GLU A 246 -17.35 -5.07 14.04
N GLU A 247 -17.33 -4.29 12.98
CA GLU A 247 -16.27 -4.29 11.97
C GLU A 247 -15.55 -2.94 11.97
N ASN A 248 -14.23 -3.00 11.82
CA ASN A 248 -13.38 -1.81 11.72
C ASN A 248 -13.47 -0.85 12.92
N ILE A 249 -13.40 -1.40 14.14
CA ILE A 249 -13.43 -0.60 15.38
C ILE A 249 -12.35 0.49 15.39
N GLY A 250 -11.24 0.31 14.68
CA GLY A 250 -10.17 1.30 14.56
C GLY A 250 -10.64 2.69 14.13
N ARG A 251 -11.74 2.78 13.36
CA ARG A 251 -12.35 4.04 12.94
C ARG A 251 -12.80 4.91 14.12
N TYR A 252 -13.27 4.29 15.21
CA TYR A 252 -13.72 5.03 16.40
C TYR A 252 -12.58 5.69 17.18
N TYR A 253 -11.34 5.24 16.94
CA TYR A 253 -10.12 5.77 17.55
C TYR A 253 -9.25 6.56 16.57
N GLY A 254 -9.78 6.86 15.37
CA GLY A 254 -9.05 7.60 14.34
C GLY A 254 -7.90 6.82 13.69
N ASN A 255 -7.78 5.51 13.93
CA ASN A 255 -6.75 4.66 13.34
C ASN A 255 -7.33 3.82 12.19
N SER A 256 -7.17 4.29 10.95
CA SER A 256 -7.64 3.61 9.74
C SER A 256 -6.76 2.42 9.30
N SER A 257 -5.53 2.35 9.80
CA SER A 257 -4.58 1.28 9.43
C SER A 257 -4.89 -0.06 10.11
N LEU A 258 -5.60 -0.03 11.25
CA LEU A 258 -5.98 -1.21 12.01
C LEU A 258 -7.41 -1.64 11.64
N LYS A 259 -7.51 -2.73 10.89
CA LYS A 259 -8.81 -3.32 10.49
C LYS A 259 -9.01 -4.64 11.23
N TYR A 260 -10.15 -4.81 11.85
CA TYR A 260 -10.52 -6.07 12.50
C TYR A 260 -12.03 -6.16 12.71
N ARG A 261 -12.50 -7.38 12.91
CA ARG A 261 -13.90 -7.67 13.23
C ARG A 261 -13.98 -8.33 14.61
N VAL A 262 -14.91 -7.86 15.43
CA VAL A 262 -15.21 -8.45 16.74
C VAL A 262 -16.59 -9.09 16.71
N ILE A 263 -16.67 -10.35 17.09
CA ILE A 263 -17.92 -11.09 17.28
C ILE A 263 -17.89 -11.70 18.67
N GLY A 264 -18.95 -11.49 19.44
CA GLY A 264 -18.97 -12.02 20.79
C GLY A 264 -20.26 -11.80 21.55
N THR A 265 -20.24 -12.20 22.80
CA THR A 265 -21.33 -11.97 23.74
C THR A 265 -20.77 -11.53 25.08
N ALA A 266 -21.24 -10.39 25.57
CA ALA A 266 -21.00 -9.94 26.91
C ALA A 266 -22.30 -10.12 27.73
N LYS A 267 -22.20 -10.66 28.94
CA LYS A 267 -23.31 -10.79 29.90
C LYS A 267 -22.93 -10.02 31.15
N ILE A 268 -23.82 -9.16 31.59
CA ILE A 268 -23.65 -8.32 32.76
C ILE A 268 -24.77 -8.61 33.74
N ARG A 269 -24.47 -8.74 34.99
CA ARG A 269 -25.43 -8.88 36.08
C ARG A 269 -24.96 -8.09 37.29
N GLY A 270 -25.87 -7.53 38.02
CA GLY A 270 -25.49 -6.81 39.20
C GLY A 270 -26.68 -6.44 40.08
N LYS A 271 -26.34 -5.90 41.24
CA LYS A 271 -27.30 -5.34 42.17
C LYS A 271 -26.64 -4.17 42.86
N GLU A 272 -27.28 -3.01 42.82
CA GLU A 272 -26.71 -1.75 43.31
C GLU A 272 -25.37 -1.46 42.66
N LYS A 273 -24.27 -1.45 43.44
CA LYS A 273 -22.90 -1.23 42.94
C LYS A 273 -22.19 -2.53 42.60
N ASN A 274 -22.69 -3.67 43.08
CA ASN A 274 -22.07 -4.98 42.80
C ASN A 274 -22.29 -5.37 41.33
N ILE A 275 -21.27 -5.78 40.65
CA ILE A 275 -21.32 -6.18 39.23
C ILE A 275 -20.58 -7.50 39.00
N SER A 276 -21.13 -8.31 38.15
CA SER A 276 -20.46 -9.45 37.52
C SER A 276 -20.72 -9.41 36.04
N ALA A 277 -19.67 -9.42 35.27
CA ALA A 277 -19.73 -9.45 33.81
C ALA A 277 -18.91 -10.62 33.28
N SER A 278 -19.32 -11.16 32.14
CA SER A 278 -18.55 -12.16 31.41
C SER A 278 -18.53 -11.78 29.92
N LEU A 279 -17.39 -11.93 29.31
CA LEU A 279 -17.17 -11.69 27.90
C LEU A 279 -16.66 -12.95 27.24
N LYS A 280 -17.28 -13.32 26.11
CA LYS A 280 -16.76 -14.30 25.15
C LYS A 280 -16.78 -13.65 23.79
N SER A 281 -15.62 -13.47 23.20
CA SER A 281 -15.51 -12.83 21.90
C SER A 281 -14.38 -13.40 21.06
N THR A 282 -14.54 -13.28 19.77
CA THR A 282 -13.51 -13.57 18.78
C THR A 282 -13.21 -12.30 18.00
N VAL A 283 -11.95 -11.95 17.90
CA VAL A 283 -11.45 -10.89 17.04
C VAL A 283 -10.79 -11.58 15.86
N ASP A 284 -11.35 -11.40 14.68
CA ASP A 284 -10.84 -11.98 13.44
C ASP A 284 -10.60 -10.91 12.37
N LYS A 285 -10.07 -11.32 11.23
CA LYS A 285 -9.73 -10.41 10.11
C LYS A 285 -8.90 -9.23 10.57
N VAL A 286 -7.93 -9.49 11.46
CA VAL A 286 -7.03 -8.46 11.97
C VAL A 286 -5.96 -8.20 10.95
N TYR A 287 -5.85 -6.93 10.50
CA TYR A 287 -4.83 -6.48 9.56
C TYR A 287 -4.10 -5.28 10.12
N ILE A 288 -2.77 -5.33 10.09
CA ILE A 288 -1.90 -4.19 10.41
C ILE A 288 -0.99 -3.97 9.20
N SER A 289 -1.04 -2.79 8.62
CA SER A 289 -0.25 -2.43 7.43
C SER A 289 -0.36 -3.48 6.31
N GLY A 290 -1.58 -4.00 6.07
CA GLY A 290 -1.84 -5.01 5.05
C GLY A 290 -1.53 -6.45 5.44
N ASN A 291 -0.77 -6.69 6.51
CA ASN A 291 -0.45 -8.03 7.00
C ASN A 291 -1.58 -8.57 7.88
N ARG A 292 -2.00 -9.78 7.60
CA ARG A 292 -3.00 -10.47 8.39
C ARG A 292 -2.37 -11.06 9.64
N LEU A 293 -3.00 -10.80 10.79
CA LEU A 293 -2.60 -11.35 12.09
C LEU A 293 -3.47 -12.55 12.50
N PRO A 294 -3.03 -13.32 13.51
CA PRO A 294 -3.83 -14.39 14.09
C PRO A 294 -5.20 -13.92 14.61
N ASN A 295 -6.18 -14.80 14.57
CA ASN A 295 -7.44 -14.57 15.25
C ASN A 295 -7.24 -14.63 16.75
N ILE A 296 -8.00 -13.83 17.50
CA ILE A 296 -7.91 -13.74 18.96
C ILE A 296 -9.25 -14.16 19.56
N TYR A 297 -9.27 -15.24 20.31
CA TYR A 297 -10.40 -15.61 21.16
C TYR A 297 -10.18 -15.08 22.55
N ILE A 298 -11.22 -14.48 23.16
CA ILE A 298 -11.17 -13.90 24.50
C ILE A 298 -12.31 -14.46 25.32
N GLU A 299 -12.00 -15.08 26.47
CA GLU A 299 -12.95 -15.40 27.51
C GLU A 299 -12.50 -14.77 28.84
N SER A 300 -13.33 -13.87 29.37
CA SER A 300 -13.02 -13.19 30.62
C SER A 300 -14.25 -13.01 31.50
N GLU A 301 -14.02 -12.86 32.78
CA GLU A 301 -15.01 -12.54 33.80
C GLU A 301 -14.54 -11.33 34.60
N TYR A 302 -15.45 -10.42 34.84
CA TYR A 302 -15.24 -9.26 35.70
C TYR A 302 -16.15 -9.36 36.91
N THR A 303 -15.63 -9.14 38.11
CA THR A 303 -16.38 -9.06 39.35
C THR A 303 -15.90 -7.88 40.17
N ALA A 304 -16.85 -7.10 40.71
CA ALA A 304 -16.55 -5.96 41.51
C ALA A 304 -17.67 -5.75 42.57
N GLU A 305 -17.28 -5.24 43.74
CA GLU A 305 -18.23 -4.75 44.78
C GLU A 305 -18.68 -3.31 44.47
N ASN A 306 -17.86 -2.52 43.80
CA ASN A 306 -18.17 -1.25 43.18
C ASN A 306 -17.93 -1.38 41.68
N LEU A 307 -18.70 -0.65 40.85
CA LEU A 307 -18.61 -0.71 39.39
C LEU A 307 -17.18 -0.56 38.80
N THR A 308 -16.26 0.09 39.53
CA THR A 308 -14.89 0.41 39.09
C THR A 308 -13.79 -0.36 39.82
N ASP A 309 -14.12 -1.12 40.90
CA ASP A 309 -13.11 -1.66 41.83
C ASP A 309 -12.97 -3.17 41.70
N GLY A 310 -12.99 -3.67 40.48
CA GLY A 310 -13.05 -5.10 40.28
C GLY A 310 -11.79 -5.72 39.70
N ILE A 311 -11.84 -7.05 39.66
CA ILE A 311 -10.84 -7.89 39.05
C ILE A 311 -11.40 -8.49 37.75
N VAL A 312 -10.67 -8.31 36.66
CA VAL A 312 -10.93 -9.04 35.41
C VAL A 312 -10.15 -10.35 35.46
N LYS A 313 -10.84 -11.44 35.56
CA LYS A 313 -10.26 -12.78 35.41
C LYS A 313 -10.20 -13.13 33.93
N ILE A 314 -9.02 -13.21 33.38
CA ILE A 314 -8.74 -13.68 32.03
C ILE A 314 -8.70 -15.21 32.07
N LYS A 315 -9.82 -15.85 31.71
CA LYS A 315 -9.91 -17.32 31.68
C LYS A 315 -9.09 -17.86 30.52
N GLU A 316 -9.17 -17.16 29.39
CA GLU A 316 -8.49 -17.56 28.18
C GLU A 316 -8.40 -16.38 27.20
N VAL A 317 -7.19 -16.11 26.72
CA VAL A 317 -6.94 -15.34 25.50
C VAL A 317 -6.12 -16.26 24.60
N THR A 318 -6.72 -16.72 23.50
CA THR A 318 -6.09 -17.66 22.60
C THR A 318 -5.89 -17.04 21.23
N LEU A 319 -4.64 -17.02 20.78
CA LEU A 319 -4.29 -16.71 19.42
C LEU A 319 -4.45 -17.98 18.57
N SER A 320 -5.10 -17.88 17.42
CA SER A 320 -5.28 -18.99 16.50
C SER A 320 -5.02 -18.60 15.06
N ASN A 321 -4.56 -19.56 14.27
CA ASN A 321 -4.33 -19.35 12.83
C ASN A 321 -5.68 -19.30 12.07
N GLN A 322 -5.61 -19.17 10.74
CA GLN A 322 -6.81 -19.10 9.89
C GLN A 322 -7.63 -20.40 9.93
N LYS A 323 -6.99 -21.52 10.20
CA LYS A 323 -7.63 -22.84 10.35
C LYS A 323 -8.23 -23.06 11.75
N LEU A 324 -8.21 -22.02 12.60
CA LEU A 324 -8.67 -22.04 14.00
C LEU A 324 -7.84 -22.99 14.89
N GLU A 325 -6.60 -23.29 14.53
CA GLU A 325 -5.69 -24.04 15.37
C GLU A 325 -5.01 -23.10 16.37
N ASN A 326 -4.98 -23.48 17.63
CA ASN A 326 -4.41 -22.69 18.71
C ASN A 326 -2.88 -22.54 18.54
N LEU A 327 -2.40 -21.29 18.61
CA LEU A 327 -1.00 -20.91 18.59
C LEU A 327 -0.49 -20.65 20.01
N VAL A 328 -1.13 -19.75 20.74
CA VAL A 328 -0.76 -19.33 22.09
C VAL A 328 -2.00 -19.10 22.94
N THR A 329 -1.97 -19.59 24.15
CA THR A 329 -3.04 -19.37 25.14
C THR A 329 -2.48 -18.65 26.36
N ILE A 330 -3.11 -17.54 26.75
CA ILE A 330 -2.78 -16.70 27.90
C ILE A 330 -3.92 -16.76 28.91
N VAL A 331 -3.58 -16.87 30.18
CA VAL A 331 -4.53 -16.85 31.30
C VAL A 331 -4.02 -15.95 32.40
N GLY A 332 -4.91 -15.40 33.24
CA GLY A 332 -4.49 -14.56 34.36
C GLY A 332 -5.57 -13.65 34.90
N ASN A 333 -5.16 -12.58 35.53
CA ASN A 333 -6.05 -11.61 36.15
C ASN A 333 -5.53 -10.18 35.90
N TYR A 334 -6.45 -9.24 35.87
CA TYR A 334 -6.18 -7.80 35.85
C TYR A 334 -6.97 -7.12 36.98
N ASP A 335 -6.26 -6.51 37.92
CA ASP A 335 -6.82 -5.69 38.99
C ASP A 335 -6.96 -4.25 38.48
N ILE A 336 -8.19 -3.77 38.37
CA ILE A 336 -8.48 -2.45 37.82
C ILE A 336 -8.03 -1.36 38.80
N VAL A 337 -8.23 -1.56 40.10
CA VAL A 337 -7.90 -0.55 41.13
C VAL A 337 -6.41 -0.27 41.17
N ASN A 338 -5.62 -1.34 41.22
CA ASN A 338 -4.18 -1.25 41.30
C ASN A 338 -3.51 -1.18 39.92
N SER A 339 -4.31 -1.21 38.82
CA SER A 339 -3.83 -1.30 37.45
C SER A 339 -2.78 -2.41 37.28
N ASN A 340 -2.95 -3.52 38.01
CA ASN A 340 -1.98 -4.59 38.08
C ASN A 340 -2.40 -5.80 37.25
N LEU A 341 -1.55 -6.21 36.32
CA LEU A 341 -1.71 -7.37 35.45
C LEU A 341 -0.89 -8.56 36.03
N ASP A 342 -1.47 -9.73 36.11
CA ASP A 342 -0.78 -10.99 36.37
C ASP A 342 -1.28 -12.05 35.41
N THR A 343 -0.55 -12.25 34.31
CA THR A 343 -0.91 -13.19 33.26
C THR A 343 0.27 -14.11 32.93
N LYS A 344 -0.07 -15.29 32.45
CA LYS A 344 0.93 -16.26 32.00
C LYS A 344 0.51 -16.90 30.67
N ILE A 345 1.48 -17.21 29.86
CA ILE A 345 1.33 -18.12 28.75
C ILE A 345 1.19 -19.52 29.36
N LYS A 346 0.10 -20.19 29.06
CA LYS A 346 -0.10 -21.58 29.45
C LYS A 346 0.97 -22.42 28.75
N LYS A 347 1.78 -23.14 29.55
CA LYS A 347 2.82 -24.02 29.01
C LYS A 347 2.24 -24.94 27.95
N GLN A 348 2.70 -24.81 26.73
CA GLN A 348 2.13 -25.50 25.58
C GLN A 348 3.19 -25.75 24.49
N ILE A 349 2.90 -26.78 23.71
CA ILE A 349 3.73 -27.12 22.53
C ILE A 349 3.06 -26.50 21.30
N LEU A 350 3.78 -25.66 20.59
CA LEU A 350 3.39 -25.07 19.33
C LEU A 350 4.14 -25.75 18.18
N SER A 351 3.41 -26.41 17.31
CA SER A 351 3.98 -26.95 16.08
C SER A 351 4.23 -25.83 15.05
N LEU A 352 5.42 -25.76 14.51
CA LEU A 352 5.85 -24.68 13.61
C LEU A 352 5.07 -24.62 12.30
N ASN A 353 4.52 -25.74 11.83
CA ASN A 353 3.69 -25.76 10.63
C ASN A 353 2.42 -24.89 10.77
N LYS A 354 1.95 -24.64 12.00
CA LYS A 354 0.83 -23.74 12.27
C LYS A 354 1.17 -22.27 12.06
N LEU A 355 2.47 -21.93 12.06
CA LEU A 355 2.98 -20.58 11.83
C LEU A 355 3.29 -20.32 10.35
N GLN A 356 3.19 -21.33 9.49
CA GLN A 356 3.57 -21.25 8.08
C GLN A 356 2.90 -20.09 7.32
N GLU A 357 1.66 -19.74 7.71
CA GLU A 357 0.91 -18.64 7.07
C GLU A 357 1.38 -17.24 7.46
N TYR A 358 2.17 -17.12 8.55
CA TYR A 358 2.70 -15.85 9.07
C TYR A 358 4.18 -15.65 8.80
N ILE A 359 4.88 -16.73 8.48
CA ILE A 359 6.32 -16.72 8.25
C ILE A 359 6.55 -17.06 6.77
N PRO A 360 7.14 -16.17 5.97
CA PRO A 360 7.37 -16.40 4.54
C PRO A 360 8.56 -17.37 4.29
N ILE A 361 8.65 -18.40 5.10
CA ILE A 361 9.66 -19.46 5.00
C ILE A 361 8.92 -20.79 4.81
N GLU A 362 9.11 -21.43 3.69
CA GLU A 362 8.50 -22.71 3.40
C GLU A 362 9.13 -23.86 4.22
N ASN A 363 8.35 -24.91 4.45
CA ASN A 363 8.82 -26.14 5.12
C ASN A 363 9.41 -25.89 6.52
N LEU A 364 8.63 -25.21 7.37
CA LEU A 364 8.94 -25.10 8.79
C LEU A 364 8.51 -26.38 9.52
N GLU A 365 9.45 -27.01 10.19
CA GLU A 365 9.26 -28.27 10.93
C GLU A 365 9.73 -28.14 12.38
N GLY A 366 9.07 -28.89 13.27
CA GLY A 366 9.45 -28.95 14.68
C GLY A 366 8.41 -28.35 15.60
N GLU A 367 8.73 -28.36 16.87
CA GLU A 367 7.87 -27.93 17.95
C GLU A 367 8.57 -26.95 18.88
N LEU A 368 7.87 -25.91 19.27
CA LEU A 368 8.31 -24.95 20.29
C LEU A 368 7.56 -25.19 21.59
N LEU A 369 8.27 -25.38 22.66
CA LEU A 369 7.71 -25.30 24.00
C LEU A 369 7.72 -23.85 24.44
N LEU A 370 6.52 -23.28 24.62
CA LEU A 370 6.32 -21.89 25.02
C LEU A 370 5.89 -21.82 26.48
N GLU A 371 6.53 -20.95 27.24
CA GLU A 371 6.19 -20.62 28.62
C GLU A 371 6.52 -19.16 28.88
N GLY A 372 5.61 -18.42 29.54
CA GLY A 372 5.88 -17.01 29.82
C GLY A 372 4.95 -16.44 30.86
N ARG A 373 5.33 -15.29 31.41
CA ARG A 373 4.57 -14.52 32.39
C ARG A 373 4.68 -13.04 32.04
N PHE A 374 3.55 -12.33 32.21
CA PHE A 374 3.48 -10.88 32.13
C PHE A 374 2.82 -10.40 33.41
N GLY A 375 3.45 -9.48 34.12
CA GLY A 375 2.94 -9.02 35.39
C GLY A 375 3.47 -7.65 35.82
N GLY A 376 2.77 -7.02 36.76
CA GLY A 376 3.07 -5.70 37.26
C GLY A 376 2.00 -4.66 36.91
N LYS A 377 2.23 -3.43 37.29
CA LYS A 377 1.39 -2.31 36.85
C LYS A 377 1.54 -2.10 35.35
N ILE A 378 0.48 -1.62 34.69
CA ILE A 378 0.50 -1.42 33.23
C ILE A 378 1.65 -0.52 32.76
N ASP A 379 1.97 0.49 33.54
CA ASP A 379 3.07 1.43 33.32
C ASP A 379 4.45 0.89 33.75
N GLU A 380 4.48 -0.21 34.55
CA GLU A 380 5.69 -0.90 35.02
C GLU A 380 5.64 -2.40 34.66
N LEU A 381 5.06 -2.73 33.51
CA LEU A 381 4.82 -4.12 33.10
C LEU A 381 6.14 -4.86 32.90
N SER A 382 6.30 -5.98 33.59
CA SER A 382 7.41 -6.91 33.41
C SER A 382 6.98 -8.18 32.70
N TYR A 383 7.90 -8.80 31.98
CA TYR A 383 7.66 -10.05 31.28
C TYR A 383 8.83 -11.00 31.38
N GLN A 384 8.52 -12.28 31.31
CA GLN A 384 9.47 -13.37 31.18
C GLN A 384 8.93 -14.35 30.12
N LEU A 385 9.78 -14.72 29.15
CA LEU A 385 9.43 -15.62 28.07
C LEU A 385 10.53 -16.67 27.87
N ASN A 386 10.13 -17.94 27.88
CA ASN A 386 10.99 -19.08 27.62
C ASN A 386 10.48 -19.81 26.39
N ILE A 387 11.33 -19.95 25.38
CA ILE A 387 11.05 -20.69 24.16
C ILE A 387 12.12 -21.76 24.00
N LEU A 388 11.68 -23.00 23.96
CA LEU A 388 12.59 -24.16 23.86
C LEU A 388 12.16 -25.03 22.67
N SER A 389 13.11 -25.56 21.94
CA SER A 389 12.87 -26.59 20.94
C SER A 389 13.99 -27.62 20.93
N ASN A 390 13.64 -28.89 20.93
CA ASN A 390 14.63 -29.93 20.79
C ASN A 390 15.17 -29.98 19.36
N LYS A 391 14.32 -29.79 18.37
CA LYS A 391 14.66 -29.83 16.96
C LYS A 391 13.74 -28.89 16.16
N LEU A 392 14.34 -27.99 15.42
CA LEU A 392 13.68 -27.03 14.56
C LEU A 392 14.23 -27.22 13.15
N GLY A 393 13.33 -27.45 12.18
CA GLY A 393 13.66 -27.63 10.76
C GLY A 393 13.18 -26.42 9.94
N VAL A 394 14.04 -25.99 9.04
CA VAL A 394 13.73 -24.93 8.07
C VAL A 394 14.25 -25.38 6.72
N LYS A 395 13.36 -25.61 5.75
CA LYS A 395 13.72 -26.10 4.40
C LYS A 395 14.67 -27.32 4.42
N GLY A 396 14.46 -28.24 5.37
CA GLY A 396 15.26 -29.45 5.51
C GLY A 396 16.58 -29.33 6.28
N ILE A 397 16.92 -28.15 6.77
CA ILE A 397 18.06 -27.92 7.69
C ILE A 397 17.55 -27.91 9.12
N PHE A 398 18.24 -28.62 10.00
CA PHE A 398 17.80 -28.81 11.37
C PHE A 398 18.73 -28.13 12.37
N PHE A 399 18.15 -27.32 13.25
CA PHE A 399 18.76 -26.73 14.41
C PHE A 399 18.29 -27.47 15.65
N ASN A 400 19.22 -27.86 16.52
CA ASN A 400 18.92 -28.63 17.71
C ASN A 400 19.05 -27.77 18.97
N ASN A 401 18.33 -28.12 20.02
CA ASN A 401 18.42 -27.51 21.33
C ASN A 401 18.32 -25.98 21.32
N LEU A 402 17.32 -25.46 20.54
CA LEU A 402 17.03 -24.04 20.57
C LEU A 402 16.55 -23.65 21.97
N LYS A 403 17.15 -22.62 22.51
CA LYS A 403 16.77 -22.02 23.78
C LYS A 403 16.80 -20.52 23.66
N VAL A 404 15.65 -19.88 23.96
CA VAL A 404 15.49 -18.42 24.01
C VAL A 404 14.90 -18.07 25.37
N LEU A 405 15.65 -17.34 26.17
CA LEU A 405 15.23 -16.84 27.47
C LEU A 405 15.24 -15.32 27.45
N LEU A 406 14.07 -14.74 27.56
CA LEU A 406 13.86 -13.31 27.56
C LEU A 406 13.20 -12.90 28.87
N ASP A 407 13.61 -11.80 29.46
CA ASP A 407 12.89 -11.07 30.47
C ASP A 407 13.06 -9.56 30.31
N GLY A 408 12.24 -8.79 31.01
CA GLY A 408 12.35 -7.35 30.96
C GLY A 408 11.09 -6.65 31.45
N ASP A 409 11.05 -5.37 31.15
CA ASP A 409 9.93 -4.47 31.40
C ASP A 409 9.72 -3.56 30.18
N LEU A 410 8.92 -2.50 30.31
CA LEU A 410 8.67 -1.55 29.24
C LEU A 410 9.91 -0.70 28.90
N GLU A 411 10.90 -0.65 29.78
CA GLU A 411 12.10 0.15 29.65
C GLU A 411 13.32 -0.67 29.26
N LYS A 412 13.32 -1.95 29.59
CA LYS A 412 14.48 -2.83 29.42
C LYS A 412 14.10 -4.22 28.92
N LEU A 413 14.78 -4.65 27.89
CA LEU A 413 14.73 -6.01 27.32
C LEU A 413 16.03 -6.74 27.68
N ASN A 414 15.95 -7.86 28.38
CA ASN A 414 17.09 -8.76 28.64
C ASN A 414 16.96 -10.02 27.81
N LEU A 415 17.95 -10.30 26.98
CA LEU A 415 18.17 -11.59 26.34
C LEU A 415 19.14 -12.37 27.23
N ASN A 416 18.61 -13.19 28.13
CA ASN A 416 19.45 -13.97 29.04
C ASN A 416 20.21 -15.07 28.32
N GLU A 417 19.55 -15.69 27.34
CA GLU A 417 20.15 -16.70 26.50
C GLU A 417 19.40 -16.81 25.17
N PHE A 418 20.12 -16.80 24.08
CA PHE A 418 19.71 -17.32 22.79
C PHE A 418 20.79 -18.30 22.33
N SER A 419 20.44 -19.56 22.28
CA SER A 419 21.37 -20.59 21.91
C SER A 419 20.71 -21.65 21.05
N PHE A 420 21.49 -22.23 20.13
CA PHE A 420 21.09 -23.39 19.34
C PHE A 420 22.34 -24.17 18.92
N LYS A 421 22.16 -25.45 18.58
CA LYS A 421 23.17 -26.25 17.93
C LYS A 421 22.80 -26.46 16.47
N TYR A 422 23.78 -26.20 15.62
CA TYR A 422 23.73 -26.61 14.23
C TYR A 422 24.79 -27.67 13.99
N LEU A 423 24.36 -28.85 13.58
CA LEU A 423 25.18 -30.07 13.68
C LEU A 423 25.65 -30.23 15.14
N ASP A 424 26.94 -30.23 15.41
CA ASP A 424 27.48 -30.33 16.78
C ASP A 424 27.99 -29.00 17.37
N ASN A 425 27.91 -27.92 16.59
CA ASN A 425 28.47 -26.64 16.96
C ASN A 425 27.42 -25.74 17.61
N LEU A 426 27.79 -25.13 18.72
CA LEU A 426 26.95 -24.26 19.52
C LEU A 426 27.10 -22.81 19.06
N PHE A 427 25.96 -22.19 18.77
CA PHE A 427 25.78 -20.75 18.76
C PHE A 427 25.23 -20.31 20.10
N TYR A 428 25.79 -19.26 20.66
CA TYR A 428 25.35 -18.69 21.94
C TYR A 428 25.35 -17.18 21.87
N SER A 429 24.29 -16.55 22.40
CA SER A 429 24.28 -15.13 22.61
C SER A 429 23.48 -14.72 23.83
N LYS A 430 23.78 -13.54 24.38
CA LYS A 430 23.06 -12.87 25.45
C LYS A 430 23.25 -11.37 25.37
N GLY A 431 22.36 -10.63 26.02
CA GLY A 431 22.50 -9.19 26.04
C GLY A 431 21.35 -8.49 26.75
N TYR A 432 21.36 -7.18 26.69
CA TYR A 432 20.23 -6.36 27.11
C TYR A 432 20.13 -5.09 26.26
N TYR A 433 18.95 -4.51 26.24
CA TYR A 433 18.66 -3.21 25.65
C TYR A 433 17.83 -2.39 26.62
N ASP A 434 18.35 -1.26 27.05
CA ASP A 434 17.69 -0.23 27.87
C ASP A 434 17.12 0.81 26.90
N ILE A 435 15.80 0.81 26.76
CA ILE A 435 15.08 1.62 25.77
C ILE A 435 15.15 3.11 26.14
N LEU A 436 15.01 3.43 27.44
CA LEU A 436 14.97 4.82 27.89
C LEU A 436 16.32 5.51 27.75
N ASN A 437 17.38 4.81 28.13
CA ASN A 437 18.74 5.35 28.12
C ASN A 437 19.48 5.05 26.82
N ASN A 438 18.84 4.31 25.89
CA ASN A 438 19.46 3.82 24.66
C ASN A 438 20.79 3.09 24.90
N LYS A 439 20.86 2.33 26.03
CA LYS A 439 22.04 1.55 26.42
C LYS A 439 21.84 0.09 26.05
N TYR A 440 22.87 -0.50 25.49
CA TYR A 440 22.83 -1.91 25.12
C TYR A 440 24.15 -2.62 25.37
N LEU A 441 24.01 -3.92 25.58
CA LEU A 441 25.11 -4.86 25.56
C LEU A 441 24.63 -6.12 24.84
N TYR A 442 25.41 -6.58 23.90
CA TYR A 442 25.14 -7.82 23.21
C TYR A 442 26.44 -8.63 23.08
N ASP A 443 26.44 -9.83 23.62
CA ASP A 443 27.53 -10.81 23.48
C ASP A 443 27.03 -11.94 22.60
N ALA A 444 27.81 -12.30 21.56
CA ALA A 444 27.54 -13.46 20.72
C ALA A 444 28.82 -14.21 20.41
N GLU A 445 28.74 -15.55 20.44
CA GLU A 445 29.87 -16.40 20.10
C GLU A 445 29.45 -17.69 19.43
N ALA A 446 30.27 -18.16 18.52
CA ALA A 446 30.17 -19.47 17.93
C ALA A 446 31.57 -19.96 17.52
N ASN A 447 31.80 -21.24 17.68
CA ASN A 447 33.05 -21.88 17.30
C ASN A 447 32.79 -22.87 16.17
N ASP A 448 33.48 -22.66 15.03
CA ASP A 448 33.44 -23.52 13.85
C ASP A 448 32.04 -23.90 13.36
N ILE A 449 31.09 -22.97 13.49
CA ILE A 449 29.75 -23.21 13.00
C ILE A 449 29.76 -23.36 11.49
N ASN A 450 29.14 -24.41 10.98
CA ASN A 450 28.99 -24.63 9.55
C ASN A 450 28.02 -23.60 8.97
N LEU A 451 28.38 -22.98 7.87
CA LEU A 451 27.64 -21.88 7.25
C LEU A 451 26.64 -22.33 6.18
N ASP A 452 26.52 -23.63 5.89
CA ASP A 452 25.62 -24.15 4.84
C ASP A 452 24.14 -23.85 5.11
N PHE A 453 23.77 -23.65 6.39
CA PHE A 453 22.40 -23.19 6.74
C PHE A 453 22.03 -21.82 6.13
N LEU A 454 23.03 -21.01 5.77
CA LEU A 454 22.80 -19.71 5.14
C LEU A 454 22.16 -19.83 3.73
N ASN A 455 22.27 -21.00 3.09
CA ASN A 455 21.63 -21.23 1.79
C ASN A 455 20.13 -20.91 1.82
N ILE A 456 19.44 -21.22 2.92
CA ILE A 456 17.99 -20.95 3.07
C ILE A 456 17.66 -19.45 2.96
N PHE A 457 18.51 -18.64 3.60
CA PHE A 457 18.28 -17.20 3.69
C PHE A 457 18.76 -16.46 2.45
N LEU A 458 19.73 -17.01 1.74
CA LEU A 458 20.42 -16.37 0.62
C LEU A 458 19.90 -16.81 -0.76
N GLU A 459 19.08 -17.87 -0.83
CA GLU A 459 18.51 -18.38 -2.08
C GLU A 459 17.68 -17.32 -2.81
N GLY A 460 16.90 -16.51 -2.09
CA GLY A 460 16.11 -15.40 -2.66
C GLY A 460 16.95 -14.29 -3.30
N TYR A 461 18.26 -14.25 -3.01
CA TYR A 461 19.23 -13.33 -3.60
C TYR A 461 20.05 -13.97 -4.73
N GLY A 462 19.64 -15.13 -5.24
CA GLY A 462 20.37 -15.84 -6.27
C GLY A 462 21.67 -16.51 -5.77
N ILE A 463 21.92 -16.51 -4.44
CA ILE A 463 23.08 -17.14 -3.82
C ILE A 463 22.76 -18.57 -3.46
N ARG A 464 23.68 -19.47 -3.77
CA ARG A 464 23.59 -20.91 -3.48
C ARG A 464 24.98 -21.49 -3.22
N ASN A 465 25.00 -22.77 -2.85
CA ASN A 465 26.23 -23.51 -2.58
C ASN A 465 27.12 -22.88 -1.50
N VAL A 466 26.46 -22.21 -0.51
CA VAL A 466 27.14 -21.65 0.64
C VAL A 466 27.67 -22.78 1.49
N GLN A 467 28.98 -22.84 1.69
CA GLN A 467 29.69 -23.79 2.51
C GLN A 467 30.79 -23.07 3.25
N GLY A 468 31.30 -23.66 4.33
CA GLY A 468 32.41 -23.09 5.09
C GLY A 468 32.14 -23.09 6.58
N PHE A 469 33.09 -22.57 7.32
CA PHE A 469 33.05 -22.55 8.78
C PHE A 469 33.29 -21.13 9.28
N SER A 470 32.58 -20.77 10.35
CA SER A 470 32.79 -19.50 11.02
C SER A 470 33.04 -19.67 12.50
N THR A 471 34.06 -18.98 12.99
CA THR A 471 34.30 -18.78 14.42
C THR A 471 34.22 -17.30 14.72
N PHE A 472 33.38 -16.91 15.66
CA PHE A 472 33.30 -15.51 16.06
C PHE A 472 33.04 -15.37 17.56
N LYS A 473 33.47 -14.21 18.06
CA LYS A 473 33.13 -13.71 19.36
C LYS A 473 33.01 -12.21 19.27
N ILE A 474 31.82 -11.74 19.53
CA ILE A 474 31.48 -10.31 19.36
C ILE A 474 30.84 -9.81 20.65
N ARG A 475 31.33 -8.67 21.13
CA ARG A 475 30.73 -7.89 22.19
C ARG A 475 30.45 -6.51 21.69
N VAL A 476 29.19 -6.11 21.73
CA VAL A 476 28.74 -4.79 21.28
C VAL A 476 28.19 -4.02 22.49
N ARG A 477 28.71 -2.84 22.73
CA ARG A 477 28.23 -1.86 23.72
C ARG A 477 28.15 -0.49 23.07
N GLU A 478 27.53 0.47 23.71
CA GLU A 478 27.39 1.84 23.21
C GLU A 478 28.64 2.40 22.52
N ASN A 479 29.82 2.31 23.18
CA ASN A 479 31.07 2.88 22.68
C ASN A 479 32.26 1.90 22.72
N GLU A 480 32.05 0.65 23.07
CA GLU A 480 33.13 -0.35 23.22
C GLU A 480 32.78 -1.64 22.49
N ASN A 481 32.73 -1.56 21.17
CA ASN A 481 32.55 -2.76 20.37
C ASN A 481 33.87 -3.51 20.23
N ARG A 482 33.88 -4.77 20.52
CA ARG A 482 35.08 -5.65 20.38
C ARG A 482 34.69 -6.99 19.86
N GLY A 483 35.51 -7.52 19.00
CA GLY A 483 35.28 -8.89 18.55
C GLY A 483 36.10 -9.27 17.35
N PHE A 484 35.86 -10.48 16.92
CA PHE A 484 36.41 -10.98 15.67
C PHE A 484 35.39 -11.93 15.01
N LEU A 485 35.47 -12.00 13.70
CA LEU A 485 34.82 -12.98 12.85
C LEU A 485 35.90 -13.61 11.98
N ARG A 486 36.13 -14.92 12.13
CA ARG A 486 37.02 -15.69 11.28
C ARG A 486 36.20 -16.65 10.43
N ILE A 487 36.32 -16.52 9.14
CA ILE A 487 35.69 -17.38 8.15
C ILE A 487 36.76 -18.24 7.51
N ARG A 488 36.46 -19.51 7.31
CA ARG A 488 37.39 -20.48 6.73
C ARG A 488 36.72 -21.34 5.68
N ASN A 489 37.43 -21.57 4.58
CA ASN A 489 37.00 -22.41 3.46
C ASN A 489 35.57 -22.07 3.00
N PHE A 490 35.30 -20.79 2.92
CA PHE A 490 33.96 -20.32 2.54
C PHE A 490 33.83 -20.35 1.02
N ASN A 491 32.75 -20.95 0.57
CA ASN A 491 32.35 -21.02 -0.83
C ASN A 491 30.96 -20.46 -0.99
N LEU A 492 30.70 -19.77 -2.09
CA LEU A 492 29.35 -19.35 -2.52
C LEU A 492 29.32 -19.21 -4.04
N GLU A 493 28.12 -19.32 -4.60
CA GLU A 493 27.86 -19.07 -6.01
C GLU A 493 26.67 -18.13 -6.14
N ASN A 494 26.80 -17.10 -6.96
CA ASN A 494 25.70 -16.25 -7.37
C ASN A 494 25.39 -16.47 -8.84
N LYS A 495 24.21 -17.05 -9.14
CA LYS A 495 23.81 -17.40 -10.51
C LYS A 495 23.53 -16.17 -11.35
N ASP A 496 22.92 -15.15 -10.76
CA ASP A 496 22.44 -13.98 -11.49
C ASP A 496 23.59 -13.09 -11.94
N LEU A 497 24.67 -13.10 -11.15
CA LEU A 497 25.89 -12.37 -11.43
C LEU A 497 26.99 -13.24 -12.02
N PHE A 498 26.79 -14.55 -12.17
CA PHE A 498 27.81 -15.48 -12.63
C PHE A 498 29.12 -15.42 -11.83
N LEU A 499 28.99 -15.25 -10.51
CA LEU A 499 30.13 -15.16 -9.59
C LEU A 499 30.23 -16.43 -8.76
N LYS A 500 31.44 -16.95 -8.67
CA LYS A 500 31.80 -18.11 -7.84
C LYS A 500 32.98 -17.76 -6.93
N LEU A 501 32.75 -17.74 -5.63
CA LEU A 501 33.76 -17.52 -4.63
C LEU A 501 34.13 -18.89 -4.00
N GLU A 502 35.42 -19.25 -3.98
CA GLU A 502 35.92 -20.51 -3.49
C GLU A 502 37.12 -20.34 -2.55
N GLU A 503 37.27 -21.29 -1.64
CA GLU A 503 38.43 -21.37 -0.70
C GLU A 503 38.67 -20.06 0.05
N PHE A 504 37.60 -19.34 0.28
CA PHE A 504 37.70 -17.99 0.84
C PHE A 504 37.97 -18.05 2.36
N ASN A 505 38.93 -17.26 2.77
CA ASN A 505 39.31 -17.11 4.17
C ASN A 505 39.37 -15.64 4.54
N SER A 506 38.84 -15.29 5.71
CA SER A 506 38.87 -13.93 6.18
C SER A 506 38.98 -13.88 7.70
N THR A 507 39.59 -12.80 8.17
CA THR A 507 39.52 -12.39 9.58
C THR A 507 39.11 -10.94 9.63
N ILE A 508 37.99 -10.69 10.24
CA ILE A 508 37.42 -9.34 10.44
C ILE A 508 37.50 -9.06 11.93
N LYS A 509 38.06 -7.94 12.33
CA LYS A 509 38.14 -7.48 13.72
C LYS A 509 37.22 -6.29 13.93
N LEU A 510 36.58 -6.25 15.06
CA LEU A 510 35.76 -5.14 15.52
C LEU A 510 36.44 -4.49 16.72
N GLU A 511 36.84 -3.24 16.60
CA GLU A 511 37.49 -2.44 17.65
C GLU A 511 36.86 -1.07 17.72
N GLY A 512 36.11 -0.78 18.78
CA GLY A 512 35.29 0.41 18.84
C GLY A 512 34.23 0.42 17.74
N ASN A 513 34.19 1.48 16.99
CA ASN A 513 33.29 1.63 15.84
C ASN A 513 33.94 1.20 14.51
N ASN A 514 35.14 0.61 14.53
CA ASN A 514 35.88 0.26 13.34
C ASN A 514 35.86 -1.24 13.12
N LEU A 515 35.51 -1.65 11.90
CA LEU A 515 35.73 -2.99 11.37
C LEU A 515 37.02 -3.01 10.56
N PHE A 516 37.93 -3.87 10.89
CA PHE A 516 39.19 -4.09 10.17
C PHE A 516 39.12 -5.44 9.44
N ILE A 517 39.35 -5.40 8.14
CA ILE A 517 39.48 -6.58 7.30
C ILE A 517 40.97 -6.79 7.06
N ASP A 518 41.59 -7.62 7.91
CA ASP A 518 43.06 -7.83 7.86
C ASP A 518 43.45 -8.79 6.74
N ASN A 519 42.64 -9.82 6.52
CA ASN A 519 42.93 -10.84 5.55
C ASN A 519 41.66 -11.43 4.97
N PHE A 520 41.35 -10.99 3.76
CA PHE A 520 40.23 -11.46 2.96
C PHE A 520 40.83 -11.99 1.66
N GLN A 521 40.95 -13.27 1.52
CA GLN A 521 41.57 -13.90 0.37
C GLN A 521 40.87 -15.21 0.00
N GLY A 522 40.87 -15.50 -1.29
CA GLY A 522 40.28 -16.69 -1.85
C GLY A 522 40.36 -16.70 -3.36
N LYS A 523 39.55 -17.51 -3.98
CA LYS A 523 39.41 -17.57 -5.44
C LYS A 523 38.06 -16.97 -5.84
N LEU A 524 38.04 -16.12 -6.87
CA LEU A 524 36.86 -15.60 -7.52
C LEU A 524 36.91 -15.98 -9.00
N ASN A 525 35.93 -16.77 -9.48
CA ASN A 525 35.89 -17.23 -10.86
C ASN A 525 37.25 -17.71 -11.37
N GLU A 526 37.89 -18.66 -10.66
CA GLU A 526 39.22 -19.26 -10.90
C GLU A 526 40.43 -18.32 -10.69
N GLY A 527 40.25 -17.00 -10.59
CA GLY A 527 41.30 -16.05 -10.26
C GLY A 527 41.41 -15.79 -8.75
N ASN A 528 42.42 -15.04 -8.34
CA ASN A 528 42.65 -14.74 -6.93
C ASN A 528 42.00 -13.42 -6.55
N ILE A 529 41.38 -13.38 -5.36
CA ILE A 529 40.88 -12.18 -4.74
C ILE A 529 41.58 -11.91 -3.43
N LYS A 530 41.98 -10.65 -3.21
CA LYS A 530 42.46 -10.15 -1.95
C LYS A 530 41.81 -8.81 -1.66
N LEU A 531 41.22 -8.67 -0.46
CA LEU A 531 40.66 -7.43 0.03
C LEU A 531 41.24 -7.13 1.41
N THR A 532 41.59 -5.90 1.62
CA THR A 532 41.95 -5.35 2.94
C THR A 532 41.24 -4.03 3.13
N GLY A 533 40.96 -3.68 4.36
CA GLY A 533 40.31 -2.39 4.57
C GLY A 533 39.77 -2.19 5.97
N GLU A 534 39.21 -1.03 6.11
CA GLU A 534 38.55 -0.57 7.35
C GLU A 534 37.24 0.13 7.04
N LEU A 535 36.28 -0.07 7.91
CA LEU A 535 34.96 0.56 7.87
C LEU A 535 34.61 1.09 9.24
N ASN A 536 34.31 2.35 9.35
CA ASN A 536 33.74 2.95 10.56
C ASN A 536 32.22 2.76 10.54
N ILE A 537 31.68 2.07 11.56
CA ILE A 537 30.26 1.83 11.73
C ILE A 537 29.73 2.85 12.72
N PRO A 538 28.72 3.67 12.34
CA PRO A 538 28.10 4.61 13.27
C PRO A 538 27.40 3.89 14.41
N THR A 539 27.40 4.49 15.58
CA THR A 539 26.58 4.05 16.71
C THR A 539 25.09 4.31 16.43
N LEU A 540 24.21 3.54 17.07
CA LEU A 540 22.76 3.77 17.00
C LEU A 540 22.40 5.20 17.42
N LYS A 541 23.12 5.79 18.37
CA LYS A 541 22.95 7.14 18.82
C LYS A 541 23.28 8.15 17.72
N GLU A 542 24.44 8.00 17.07
CA GLU A 542 24.84 8.87 15.95
C GLU A 542 23.84 8.80 14.80
N VAL A 543 23.30 7.62 14.49
CA VAL A 543 22.26 7.45 13.46
C VAL A 543 20.95 8.13 13.86
N SER A 544 20.55 8.06 15.13
CA SER A 544 19.30 8.68 15.62
C SER A 544 19.38 10.20 15.75
N GLU A 545 20.54 10.72 16.11
CA GLU A 545 20.75 12.16 16.31
C GLU A 545 21.06 12.90 15.01
N ASN A 546 21.60 12.23 14.00
CA ASN A 546 21.93 12.82 12.70
C ASN A 546 21.41 11.98 11.54
N PRO A 547 20.21 12.27 11.01
CA PRO A 547 19.68 11.56 9.83
C PRO A 547 20.55 11.74 8.58
N TYR A 548 21.46 12.70 8.56
CA TYR A 548 22.43 12.95 7.50
C TYR A 548 23.79 12.24 7.70
N TYR A 549 23.93 11.39 8.73
CA TYR A 549 25.16 10.62 9.01
C TYR A 549 25.61 9.76 7.81
N LYS A 550 24.76 9.54 6.86
CA LYS A 550 25.02 8.82 5.60
C LYS A 550 26.17 9.42 4.77
N GLU A 551 26.42 10.72 4.92
CA GLU A 551 27.46 11.42 4.17
C GLU A 551 28.87 11.29 4.80
N GLU A 552 28.96 10.73 6.03
CA GLU A 552 30.20 10.66 6.80
C GLU A 552 30.74 9.22 7.00
N LEU A 553 30.20 8.20 6.33
CA LEU A 553 30.76 6.85 6.39
C LEU A 553 32.21 6.86 5.95
N LYS A 554 33.12 6.69 6.92
CA LYS A 554 34.56 6.61 6.67
C LYS A 554 34.92 5.16 6.40
N TYR A 555 35.29 4.86 5.17
CA TYR A 555 35.78 3.55 4.79
C TYR A 555 36.95 3.65 3.83
N LYS A 556 37.79 2.66 3.91
CA LYS A 556 38.93 2.50 3.03
C LYS A 556 39.11 1.02 2.72
N PHE A 557 39.03 0.65 1.46
CA PHE A 557 39.22 -0.70 0.99
C PHE A 557 40.21 -0.73 -0.14
N ASN A 558 41.06 -1.76 -0.14
CA ASN A 558 41.95 -2.05 -1.25
C ASN A 558 41.57 -3.44 -1.78
N LEU A 559 41.11 -3.50 -3.00
CA LEU A 559 40.71 -4.72 -3.70
C LEU A 559 41.73 -5.05 -4.78
N LYS A 560 42.32 -6.20 -4.70
CA LYS A 560 43.18 -6.77 -5.72
C LYS A 560 42.57 -8.05 -6.27
N LEU A 561 42.43 -8.09 -7.58
CA LEU A 561 41.95 -9.24 -8.31
C LEU A 561 43.01 -9.63 -9.33
N ASP A 562 43.41 -10.88 -9.32
CA ASP A 562 44.45 -11.41 -10.21
C ASP A 562 43.86 -12.54 -11.07
N ASN A 563 43.89 -12.39 -12.39
CA ASN A 563 43.48 -13.39 -13.38
C ASN A 563 42.03 -13.89 -13.21
N ILE A 564 41.12 -12.94 -13.02
CA ILE A 564 39.68 -13.25 -12.86
C ILE A 564 39.10 -13.61 -14.24
N LYS A 565 38.48 -14.79 -14.34
CA LYS A 565 37.77 -15.24 -15.53
C LYS A 565 36.28 -15.00 -15.36
N TYR A 566 35.79 -13.86 -15.82
CA TYR A 566 34.37 -13.54 -15.71
C TYR A 566 33.65 -13.89 -17.01
N LYS A 567 32.55 -14.65 -16.89
CA LYS A 567 31.68 -15.01 -18.01
C LYS A 567 30.25 -14.63 -17.68
N TYR A 568 29.63 -13.88 -18.54
CA TYR A 568 28.22 -13.51 -18.42
C TYR A 568 27.40 -14.34 -19.42
N GLY A 569 26.96 -15.53 -18.98
CA GLY A 569 26.33 -16.50 -19.84
C GLY A 569 27.19 -16.84 -21.04
N ASN A 570 26.54 -16.88 -22.22
CA ASN A 570 27.25 -17.05 -23.52
C ASN A 570 27.54 -15.73 -24.21
N MET A 571 27.13 -14.58 -23.61
CA MET A 571 27.22 -13.27 -24.24
C MET A 571 28.63 -12.76 -24.30
N PHE A 572 29.35 -12.77 -23.16
CA PHE A 572 30.73 -12.34 -23.14
C PHE A 572 31.54 -13.02 -22.04
N GLY A 573 32.84 -13.13 -22.26
CA GLY A 573 33.81 -13.56 -21.27
C GLY A 573 35.01 -12.65 -21.30
N VAL A 574 35.56 -12.30 -20.11
CA VAL A 574 36.77 -11.48 -19.99
C VAL A 574 37.66 -12.01 -18.89
N ASN A 575 38.99 -11.99 -19.14
CA ASN A 575 40.01 -12.23 -18.14
C ASN A 575 40.60 -10.89 -17.76
N PHE A 576 40.66 -10.57 -16.47
CA PHE A 576 41.16 -9.27 -16.04
C PHE A 576 41.91 -9.32 -14.70
N ASN A 577 42.76 -8.34 -14.50
CA ASN A 577 43.34 -7.97 -13.24
C ASN A 577 42.75 -6.63 -12.78
N THR A 578 42.72 -6.44 -11.48
CA THR A 578 42.27 -5.15 -10.93
C THR A 578 43.05 -4.83 -9.66
N ASP A 579 43.48 -3.59 -9.53
CA ASP A 579 44.03 -3.05 -8.29
C ASP A 579 43.29 -1.73 -8.01
N VAL A 580 42.27 -1.79 -7.15
CA VAL A 580 41.34 -0.69 -6.91
C VAL A 580 41.26 -0.35 -5.44
N SER A 581 41.35 0.92 -5.14
CA SER A 581 41.16 1.48 -3.83
C SER A 581 39.86 2.28 -3.75
N VAL A 582 39.16 2.11 -2.66
CA VAL A 582 37.95 2.86 -2.33
C VAL A 582 38.20 3.60 -1.02
N VAL A 583 38.12 4.92 -1.04
CA VAL A 583 38.29 5.78 0.14
C VAL A 583 37.14 6.76 0.22
N GLY A 584 36.24 6.55 1.17
CA GLY A 584 35.00 7.32 1.23
C GLY A 584 34.20 7.16 -0.09
N ASN A 585 33.82 8.27 -0.69
CA ASN A 585 33.09 8.28 -1.95
C ASN A 585 33.96 8.21 -3.21
N LYS A 586 35.27 7.93 -3.07
CA LYS A 586 36.21 7.89 -4.19
C LYS A 586 36.65 6.45 -4.50
N ILE A 587 36.55 6.07 -5.77
CA ILE A 587 37.04 4.83 -6.32
C ILE A 587 38.15 5.16 -7.32
N PHE A 588 39.36 4.64 -7.11
CA PHE A 588 40.48 4.86 -7.99
C PHE A 588 41.36 3.62 -8.10
N GLY A 589 42.08 3.50 -9.22
CA GLY A 589 42.92 2.36 -9.48
C GLY A 589 42.92 1.97 -10.95
N ASP A 590 43.30 0.74 -11.23
CA ASP A 590 43.50 0.23 -12.58
C ASP A 590 42.78 -1.10 -12.80
N ILE A 591 42.21 -1.26 -13.99
CA ILE A 591 41.64 -2.48 -14.52
C ILE A 591 42.40 -2.88 -15.76
N GLU A 592 43.11 -3.97 -15.75
CA GLU A 592 43.80 -4.53 -16.90
C GLU A 592 43.01 -5.74 -17.45
N ILE A 593 42.34 -5.57 -18.57
CA ILE A 593 41.72 -6.68 -19.29
C ILE A 593 42.80 -7.43 -20.04
N ILE A 594 43.09 -8.67 -19.65
CA ILE A 594 44.14 -9.49 -20.27
C ILE A 594 43.67 -9.89 -21.67
N ASP A 595 42.51 -10.51 -21.76
CA ASP A 595 41.87 -10.94 -23.01
C ASP A 595 40.37 -11.11 -22.77
N GLY A 596 39.63 -11.37 -23.85
CA GLY A 596 38.19 -11.66 -23.71
C GLY A 596 37.56 -12.03 -25.06
N VAL A 597 36.27 -12.37 -24.98
CA VAL A 597 35.41 -12.64 -26.12
C VAL A 597 34.02 -12.01 -25.86
N VAL A 598 33.46 -11.42 -26.89
CA VAL A 598 32.07 -10.91 -26.89
C VAL A 598 31.35 -11.59 -28.04
N ASN A 599 30.33 -12.40 -27.73
CA ASN A 599 29.54 -13.17 -28.68
C ASN A 599 28.19 -12.51 -28.96
N GLU A 600 27.65 -11.77 -27.98
CA GLU A 600 26.38 -11.05 -28.12
C GLU A 600 26.44 -9.71 -27.38
N ILE A 601 25.79 -8.71 -27.95
CA ILE A 601 25.58 -7.43 -27.26
C ILE A 601 24.37 -7.58 -26.35
N PRO A 602 24.50 -7.34 -25.04
CA PRO A 602 23.37 -7.51 -24.12
C PRO A 602 22.20 -6.60 -24.53
N ASN A 603 21.11 -7.23 -24.94
CA ASN A 603 19.87 -6.53 -25.30
C ASN A 603 18.98 -6.33 -24.06
N THR A 604 19.60 -6.09 -22.89
CA THR A 604 18.89 -5.99 -21.62
C THR A 604 18.56 -4.53 -21.30
N SER A 605 17.31 -4.31 -20.95
CA SER A 605 16.83 -3.03 -20.40
C SER A 605 17.52 -2.62 -19.09
N LYS A 606 18.20 -3.58 -18.44
CA LYS A 606 18.99 -3.37 -17.21
C LYS A 606 20.46 -3.68 -17.46
N SER A 607 21.31 -2.68 -17.27
CA SER A 607 22.77 -2.86 -17.36
C SER A 607 23.27 -3.84 -16.26
N LEU A 608 24.45 -4.48 -16.50
CA LEU A 608 25.11 -5.28 -15.47
C LEU A 608 25.31 -4.49 -14.16
N PHE A 609 25.62 -3.20 -14.29
CA PHE A 609 25.74 -2.28 -13.16
C PHE A 609 24.44 -2.15 -12.37
N GLN A 610 23.28 -2.07 -13.04
CA GLN A 610 21.98 -2.07 -12.37
C GLN A 610 21.69 -3.38 -11.66
N LYS A 611 22.07 -4.53 -12.24
CA LYS A 611 21.92 -5.82 -11.58
C LYS A 611 22.83 -5.96 -10.34
N ILE A 612 24.05 -5.49 -10.41
CA ILE A 612 24.96 -5.43 -9.25
C ILE A 612 24.39 -4.48 -8.19
N LYS A 613 23.87 -3.34 -8.60
CA LYS A 613 23.18 -2.37 -7.73
C LYS A 613 21.98 -3.00 -7.05
N GLU A 614 21.08 -3.64 -7.80
CA GLU A 614 19.92 -4.35 -7.25
C GLU A 614 20.33 -5.46 -6.29
N PHE A 615 21.41 -6.18 -6.56
CA PHE A 615 21.93 -7.20 -5.66
C PHE A 615 22.47 -6.62 -4.35
N LEU A 616 23.29 -5.56 -4.42
CA LEU A 616 23.90 -4.94 -3.25
C LEU A 616 22.90 -4.17 -2.38
N PHE A 617 21.85 -3.62 -3.00
CA PHE A 617 20.88 -2.73 -2.36
C PHE A 617 19.45 -3.26 -2.41
N LYS A 618 19.26 -4.53 -2.78
CA LYS A 618 17.94 -5.19 -2.69
C LYS A 618 17.55 -5.27 -1.21
N SER A 619 17.01 -4.15 -0.71
CA SER A 619 16.33 -4.17 0.56
C SER A 619 15.16 -5.14 0.43
N SER A 620 14.89 -5.91 1.45
CA SER A 620 13.84 -6.91 1.60
C SER A 620 12.41 -6.36 1.49
N SER A 621 12.18 -5.33 0.70
CA SER A 621 10.92 -4.60 0.56
C SER A 621 10.27 -4.81 -0.81
N GLU A 622 10.04 -6.07 -1.21
CA GLU A 622 8.98 -6.39 -2.17
C GLU A 622 7.63 -6.69 -1.47
N THR A 623 7.48 -6.25 -0.22
CA THR A 623 6.19 -6.01 0.39
C THR A 623 6.09 -4.53 0.72
N VAL A 624 6.09 -3.69 -0.29
CA VAL A 624 5.71 -2.29 -0.11
C VAL A 624 4.20 -2.22 -0.03
N VAL A 625 3.69 -2.32 1.18
CA VAL A 625 2.50 -1.59 1.55
C VAL A 625 2.91 -0.11 1.52
N GLN A 626 2.28 0.67 0.65
CA GLN A 626 2.31 2.11 0.72
C GLN A 626 1.88 2.54 2.12
N SER A 627 2.82 2.79 3.00
CA SER A 627 2.62 3.59 4.20
C SER A 627 3.12 4.99 3.86
N GLU A 628 2.22 5.82 3.38
CA GLU A 628 2.32 7.25 3.57
C GLU A 628 2.34 7.50 5.08
N ASP A 629 3.34 8.25 5.57
CA ASP A 629 3.60 8.65 6.94
C ASP A 629 4.39 7.68 7.84
N LEU A 630 5.68 7.58 7.51
CA LEU A 630 6.77 7.62 8.51
C LEU A 630 8.04 8.01 7.74
N GLY A 631 8.44 9.26 7.87
CA GLY A 631 9.60 9.87 7.22
C GLY A 631 10.92 9.25 7.62
N SER A 632 11.21 8.08 7.06
CA SER A 632 12.55 7.51 6.99
C SER A 632 12.63 6.50 5.86
N ASP A 633 12.43 6.97 4.62
CA ASP A 633 12.94 6.26 3.45
C ASP A 633 14.46 6.24 3.51
N PHE A 634 15.00 5.22 4.15
CA PHE A 634 16.42 4.94 4.19
C PHE A 634 16.87 4.38 2.83
N LYS A 635 16.88 5.24 1.80
CA LYS A 635 17.47 4.92 0.49
C LYS A 635 18.97 5.17 0.57
N ILE A 636 19.74 4.16 0.99
CA ILE A 636 21.21 4.14 0.84
C ILE A 636 21.61 4.45 -0.62
N GLU A 637 20.74 4.10 -1.58
CA GLU A 637 20.93 4.31 -3.02
C GLU A 637 21.20 5.75 -3.43
N THR A 638 20.46 6.72 -2.91
CA THR A 638 20.50 8.09 -3.43
C THR A 638 21.75 8.87 -2.99
N VAL A 639 22.28 8.58 -1.82
CA VAL A 639 23.45 9.31 -1.29
C VAL A 639 24.74 8.81 -1.92
N PHE A 640 24.89 7.49 -2.08
CA PHE A 640 26.07 6.89 -2.70
C PHE A 640 26.17 7.27 -4.18
N GLU A 641 25.07 7.24 -4.92
CA GLU A 641 25.03 7.62 -6.35
C GLU A 641 25.35 9.11 -6.58
N ASN A 642 24.84 9.97 -5.73
CA ASN A 642 24.99 11.42 -5.90
C ASN A 642 26.36 11.95 -5.48
N SER A 643 27.15 11.16 -4.75
CA SER A 643 28.47 11.60 -4.25
C SER A 643 29.65 10.82 -4.83
N LEU A 644 29.41 9.70 -5.52
CA LEU A 644 30.46 8.81 -6.00
C LEU A 644 31.39 9.49 -7.02
N GLU A 645 32.67 9.50 -6.72
CA GLU A 645 33.74 9.98 -7.59
C GLU A 645 34.57 8.78 -8.06
N ILE A 646 34.70 8.61 -9.38
CA ILE A 646 35.41 7.48 -10.01
C ILE A 646 36.59 8.00 -10.78
N ASN A 647 37.75 7.32 -10.68
CA ASN A 647 38.92 7.52 -11.48
C ASN A 647 39.64 6.19 -11.70
N LEU A 648 39.27 5.46 -12.74
CA LEU A 648 39.73 4.12 -13.03
C LEU A 648 40.47 4.08 -14.38
N GLY A 649 41.73 3.71 -14.37
CA GLY A 649 42.48 3.34 -15.56
C GLY A 649 41.94 2.01 -16.13
N VAL A 650 41.69 1.94 -17.41
CA VAL A 650 41.29 0.72 -18.12
C VAL A 650 42.21 0.44 -19.25
N LYS A 651 42.77 -0.75 -19.33
CA LYS A 651 43.70 -1.16 -20.40
C LYS A 651 43.32 -2.56 -20.88
N ILE A 652 43.26 -2.73 -22.20
CA ILE A 652 43.10 -4.03 -22.86
C ILE A 652 44.47 -4.46 -23.42
N LYS A 653 44.96 -5.61 -22.92
CA LYS A 653 46.35 -6.05 -23.19
C LYS A 653 46.50 -6.91 -24.45
N ASN A 654 45.75 -8.04 -24.47
CA ASN A 654 45.88 -9.01 -25.57
C ASN A 654 44.69 -8.95 -26.54
N GLY A 655 43.77 -8.05 -26.28
CA GLY A 655 42.57 -7.84 -27.06
C GLY A 655 41.33 -8.59 -26.58
N ILE A 656 40.18 -8.06 -26.95
CA ILE A 656 38.90 -8.68 -26.78
C ILE A 656 38.40 -9.08 -28.16
N LYS A 657 38.23 -10.39 -28.37
CA LYS A 657 37.70 -10.91 -29.63
C LYS A 657 36.18 -10.62 -29.69
N LEU A 658 35.75 -9.96 -30.74
CA LEU A 658 34.37 -9.86 -31.13
C LEU A 658 34.00 -11.01 -32.03
N ASP A 659 32.94 -11.73 -31.70
CA ASP A 659 32.36 -12.82 -32.49
C ASP A 659 30.85 -12.76 -32.31
N ILE A 660 30.28 -11.63 -32.72
CA ILE A 660 28.89 -11.28 -32.46
C ILE A 660 28.07 -11.74 -33.66
N GLN A 661 27.19 -12.71 -33.42
CA GLN A 661 26.16 -13.11 -34.37
C GLN A 661 24.90 -12.31 -34.08
N THR A 662 24.50 -11.45 -34.98
CA THR A 662 23.27 -10.67 -34.82
C THR A 662 22.13 -11.42 -35.54
N LEU A 663 21.09 -11.72 -34.83
CA LEU A 663 19.83 -12.29 -35.38
C LEU A 663 19.01 -11.26 -36.19
N ASN A 664 19.53 -10.09 -36.41
CA ASN A 664 18.87 -9.07 -37.21
C ASN A 664 19.22 -9.30 -38.68
N SER A 665 18.23 -9.44 -39.54
CA SER A 665 18.37 -9.60 -40.97
C SER A 665 19.15 -8.45 -41.67
N PHE A 666 19.47 -7.42 -40.93
CA PHE A 666 20.11 -6.20 -41.47
C PHE A 666 21.60 -6.05 -41.11
N VAL A 667 21.99 -6.33 -39.85
CA VAL A 667 23.38 -6.36 -39.41
C VAL A 667 23.72 -7.80 -39.10
N GLY A 668 24.58 -8.38 -39.93
CA GLY A 668 25.06 -9.76 -39.76
C GLY A 668 26.17 -9.84 -38.71
N ASP A 669 27.03 -10.80 -38.90
CA ASP A 669 28.12 -11.10 -37.97
C ASP A 669 29.13 -9.96 -37.86
N ILE A 670 29.54 -9.66 -36.61
CA ILE A 670 30.60 -8.71 -36.31
C ILE A 670 31.78 -9.51 -35.77
N LYS A 671 32.90 -9.42 -36.43
CA LYS A 671 34.17 -10.06 -36.01
C LYS A 671 35.25 -9.03 -35.91
N GLY A 672 36.15 -9.18 -34.91
CA GLY A 672 37.29 -8.28 -34.77
C GLY A 672 38.06 -8.52 -33.48
N ASN A 673 39.19 -7.85 -33.30
CA ASN A 673 39.94 -7.86 -32.06
C ASN A 673 40.06 -6.45 -31.51
N VAL A 674 39.51 -6.20 -30.32
CA VAL A 674 39.46 -4.88 -29.70
C VAL A 674 40.64 -4.70 -28.76
N LEU A 675 41.45 -3.68 -29.03
CA LEU A 675 42.48 -3.16 -28.11
C LEU A 675 42.10 -1.77 -27.64
N GLY A 676 42.64 -1.34 -26.52
CA GLY A 676 42.38 0.04 -26.07
C GLY A 676 42.92 0.33 -24.68
N ASN A 677 42.93 1.60 -24.41
CA ASN A 677 43.24 2.13 -23.10
C ASN A 677 42.46 3.42 -22.85
N GLY A 678 42.18 3.69 -21.61
CA GLY A 678 41.53 4.94 -21.26
C GLY A 678 41.33 5.08 -19.75
N VAL A 679 40.72 6.18 -19.38
CA VAL A 679 40.37 6.48 -17.98
C VAL A 679 38.87 6.75 -17.90
N LEU A 680 38.21 6.00 -17.08
CA LEU A 680 36.83 6.27 -16.68
C LEU A 680 36.87 7.21 -15.47
N SER A 681 36.37 8.41 -15.60
CA SER A 681 36.40 9.41 -14.54
C SER A 681 35.10 10.17 -14.43
N GLY A 682 34.80 10.69 -13.27
CA GLY A 682 33.65 11.56 -13.07
C GLY A 682 33.10 11.51 -11.65
N LYS A 683 32.03 12.28 -11.42
CA LYS A 683 31.42 12.43 -10.11
C LYS A 683 29.91 12.59 -10.25
N SER A 684 29.18 12.08 -9.24
CA SER A 684 27.73 12.32 -9.08
C SER A 684 26.88 11.92 -10.30
N GLY A 685 27.14 10.73 -10.84
CA GLY A 685 26.40 10.20 -12.00
C GLY A 685 26.86 10.77 -13.36
N LYS A 686 27.77 11.72 -13.36
CA LYS A 686 28.36 12.30 -14.57
C LYS A 686 29.74 11.71 -14.81
N TYR A 687 29.79 10.60 -15.53
CA TYR A 687 31.01 9.87 -15.80
C TYR A 687 31.40 10.02 -17.28
N SER A 688 32.64 10.26 -17.55
CA SER A 688 33.22 10.33 -18.89
C SER A 688 34.31 9.27 -19.04
N PHE A 689 34.42 8.73 -20.22
CA PHE A 689 35.54 7.89 -20.61
C PHE A 689 36.45 8.65 -21.55
N LEU A 690 37.74 8.72 -21.22
CA LEU A 690 38.77 9.33 -22.05
C LEU A 690 39.75 8.27 -22.47
N GLY A 691 39.92 8.08 -23.76
CA GLY A 691 40.83 7.06 -24.25
C GLY A 691 40.56 6.65 -25.69
N ASN A 692 41.28 5.62 -26.11
CA ASN A 692 41.17 5.08 -27.44
C ASN A 692 40.81 3.62 -27.41
N VAL A 693 39.88 3.23 -28.28
CA VAL A 693 39.50 1.85 -28.53
C VAL A 693 39.72 1.58 -30.00
N GLU A 694 40.51 0.58 -30.32
CA GLU A 694 40.87 0.18 -31.65
C GLU A 694 40.44 -1.25 -31.95
N VAL A 695 39.77 -1.45 -33.06
CA VAL A 695 39.44 -2.76 -33.58
C VAL A 695 40.40 -3.04 -34.73
N ILE A 696 41.21 -4.10 -34.57
CA ILE A 696 42.23 -4.48 -35.55
C ILE A 696 41.78 -5.77 -36.21
N GLY A 697 41.72 -5.72 -37.56
CA GLY A 697 41.29 -6.85 -38.37
C GLY A 697 39.91 -7.32 -38.01
N GLY A 698 39.06 -7.57 -38.94
CA GLY A 698 37.72 -8.07 -38.64
C GLY A 698 36.81 -7.92 -39.83
N SER A 699 35.55 -8.24 -39.59
CA SER A 699 34.52 -8.15 -40.59
C SER A 699 33.19 -7.76 -39.98
N LEU A 700 32.42 -7.00 -40.76
CA LEU A 700 31.05 -6.65 -40.43
C LEU A 700 30.15 -7.01 -41.62
N ASN A 701 29.18 -7.88 -41.40
CA ASN A 701 28.19 -8.17 -42.44
C ASN A 701 27.00 -7.22 -42.31
N VAL A 702 26.65 -6.59 -43.45
CA VAL A 702 25.49 -5.72 -43.57
C VAL A 702 24.79 -6.03 -44.88
N ASN A 703 23.55 -6.49 -44.84
CA ASN A 703 22.74 -6.86 -46.01
C ASN A 703 23.48 -7.66 -47.04
N ASP A 704 23.97 -8.83 -46.66
CA ASP A 704 24.77 -9.75 -47.53
C ASP A 704 26.12 -9.23 -48.04
N ASN A 705 26.52 -7.99 -47.65
CA ASN A 705 27.84 -7.47 -47.95
C ASN A 705 28.75 -7.59 -46.73
N THR A 706 29.92 -8.14 -46.93
CA THR A 706 30.96 -8.24 -45.90
C THR A 706 31.95 -7.10 -46.02
N PHE A 707 31.97 -6.24 -45.00
CA PHE A 707 32.98 -5.19 -44.82
C PHE A 707 34.15 -5.77 -44.05
N TYR A 708 35.30 -5.81 -44.66
CA TYR A 708 36.57 -6.18 -44.05
C TYR A 708 37.19 -4.94 -43.43
N LEU A 709 37.31 -4.92 -42.10
CA LEU A 709 37.90 -3.80 -41.36
C LEU A 709 39.41 -3.88 -41.43
N ASP A 710 40.07 -2.92 -42.08
CA ASP A 710 41.51 -2.73 -42.00
C ASP A 710 41.88 -2.14 -40.65
N ARG A 711 41.12 -1.10 -40.19
CA ARG A 711 41.27 -0.46 -38.90
C ARG A 711 39.97 0.25 -38.53
N ALA A 712 39.59 0.17 -37.26
CA ALA A 712 38.56 1.04 -36.70
C ALA A 712 39.03 1.61 -35.36
N LEU A 713 39.21 2.94 -35.32
CA LEU A 713 39.69 3.66 -34.15
C LEU A 713 38.54 4.52 -33.63
N VAL A 714 38.20 4.34 -32.37
CA VAL A 714 37.20 5.09 -31.63
C VAL A 714 37.90 5.89 -30.54
N MET A 715 37.86 7.21 -30.67
CA MET A 715 38.57 8.13 -29.78
C MET A 715 37.57 8.89 -28.90
N PHE A 716 37.63 8.63 -27.62
CA PHE A 716 36.84 9.33 -26.61
C PHE A 716 37.67 10.47 -26.05
N ASN A 717 37.58 11.64 -26.63
CA ASN A 717 38.37 12.80 -26.29
C ASN A 717 37.55 14.01 -25.82
N ASP A 718 36.25 13.86 -25.68
CA ASP A 718 35.34 14.89 -25.18
C ASP A 718 35.00 14.70 -23.69
N GLN A 719 35.52 15.62 -22.86
CA GLN A 719 35.23 15.65 -21.41
C GLN A 719 33.87 16.24 -21.07
N LYS A 720 33.13 16.80 -22.04
CA LYS A 720 31.84 17.46 -21.80
C LYS A 720 30.65 16.53 -21.97
N THR A 721 30.87 15.38 -22.58
CA THR A 721 29.81 14.35 -22.75
C THR A 721 29.98 13.23 -21.74
N TYR A 722 28.85 12.84 -21.12
CA TYR A 722 28.83 11.84 -20.07
C TYR A 722 28.09 10.58 -20.53
N LEU A 723 28.51 9.41 -20.02
CA LEU A 723 27.81 8.18 -20.26
C LEU A 723 26.33 8.26 -19.84
N PRO A 724 25.39 7.67 -20.58
CA PRO A 724 25.58 6.93 -21.84
C PRO A 724 25.63 7.77 -23.12
N LYS A 725 25.54 9.08 -23.03
CA LYS A 725 25.52 9.99 -24.21
C LYS A 725 26.93 10.43 -24.54
N VAL A 726 27.76 9.53 -25.07
CA VAL A 726 29.10 9.88 -25.55
C VAL A 726 29.09 10.06 -27.05
N ASN A 727 29.86 11.02 -27.52
CA ASN A 727 30.04 11.31 -28.95
C ASN A 727 31.50 11.16 -29.34
N PRO A 728 32.02 9.92 -29.49
CA PRO A 728 33.42 9.67 -29.84
C PRO A 728 33.69 10.07 -31.27
N ASN A 729 34.98 10.39 -31.54
CA ASN A 729 35.48 10.50 -32.91
C ASN A 729 35.80 9.11 -33.44
N LEU A 730 35.29 8.82 -34.61
CA LEU A 730 35.48 7.56 -35.33
C LEU A 730 36.44 7.75 -36.49
N LEU A 731 37.33 6.81 -36.67
CA LEU A 731 38.15 6.64 -37.86
C LEU A 731 38.10 5.17 -38.25
N ILE A 732 37.33 4.86 -39.27
CA ILE A 732 37.08 3.49 -39.71
C ILE A 732 37.48 3.35 -41.19
N ASP A 733 38.39 2.44 -41.47
CA ASP A 733 38.77 2.08 -42.83
C ASP A 733 38.37 0.61 -43.05
N ALA A 734 37.60 0.38 -44.11
CA ALA A 734 37.07 -0.95 -44.44
C ALA A 734 37.06 -1.15 -45.97
N LYS A 735 37.08 -2.43 -46.36
CA LYS A 735 36.92 -2.84 -47.75
C LYS A 735 35.69 -3.71 -47.87
N VAL A 736 34.96 -3.57 -48.95
CA VAL A 736 33.79 -4.38 -49.25
C VAL A 736 33.79 -4.77 -50.73
N ASP A 737 33.40 -6.04 -50.99
CA ASP A 737 33.26 -6.57 -52.35
C ASP A 737 31.77 -6.48 -52.75
N VAL A 738 31.47 -5.65 -53.76
CA VAL A 738 30.11 -5.43 -54.24
C VAL A 738 30.10 -5.61 -55.76
N GLN A 739 29.31 -6.56 -56.29
CA GLN A 739 29.15 -6.84 -57.72
C GLN A 739 30.51 -6.98 -58.46
N ASP A 740 31.41 -7.81 -57.97
CA ASP A 740 32.75 -8.06 -58.53
C ASP A 740 33.73 -6.89 -58.47
N GLU A 741 33.38 -5.81 -57.74
CA GLU A 741 34.27 -4.66 -57.51
C GLU A 741 34.61 -4.53 -56.03
N GLN A 742 35.87 -4.33 -55.67
CA GLN A 742 36.32 -4.01 -54.34
C GLN A 742 36.25 -2.50 -54.11
N LEU A 743 35.41 -2.07 -53.17
CA LEU A 743 35.28 -0.71 -52.72
C LEU A 743 35.99 -0.50 -51.38
N GLY A 744 36.68 0.62 -51.27
CA GLY A 744 37.20 1.13 -49.99
C GLY A 744 36.19 2.08 -49.34
N LEU A 745 35.88 1.87 -48.08
CA LEU A 745 35.04 2.75 -47.25
C LEU A 745 35.87 3.35 -46.14
N SER A 746 35.91 4.66 -46.04
CA SER A 746 36.51 5.39 -44.91
C SER A 746 35.42 6.22 -44.24
N LEU A 747 35.27 6.07 -42.92
CA LEU A 747 34.39 6.87 -42.09
C LEU A 747 35.23 7.71 -41.14
N ASN A 748 34.99 9.02 -41.08
CA ASN A 748 35.77 9.92 -40.24
C ASN A 748 34.85 11.00 -39.66
N GLY A 749 34.96 11.24 -38.34
CA GLY A 749 34.21 12.26 -37.62
C GLY A 749 33.56 11.77 -36.37
N ASN A 750 32.78 12.56 -35.72
CA ASN A 750 31.97 12.18 -34.57
C ASN A 750 30.59 11.68 -35.02
N LEU A 751 29.85 11.05 -34.14
CA LEU A 751 28.52 10.49 -34.45
C LEU A 751 27.51 11.51 -34.99
N ASP A 752 27.65 12.79 -34.59
CA ASP A 752 26.78 13.88 -35.06
C ASP A 752 27.17 14.43 -36.42
N ASN A 753 28.42 14.22 -36.84
CA ASN A 753 28.97 14.74 -38.08
C ASN A 753 29.95 13.73 -38.68
N LEU A 754 29.48 12.59 -39.07
CA LEU A 754 30.26 11.52 -39.66
C LEU A 754 30.34 11.67 -41.16
N ARG A 755 31.57 11.78 -41.67
CA ARG A 755 31.85 11.85 -43.09
C ARG A 755 32.26 10.50 -43.62
N PHE A 756 31.79 10.15 -44.78
CA PHE A 756 32.20 8.95 -45.48
C PHE A 756 32.96 9.29 -46.76
N ASN A 757 33.83 8.39 -47.16
CA ASN A 757 34.49 8.40 -48.46
C ASN A 757 34.50 6.98 -48.99
N ILE A 758 33.96 6.77 -50.19
CA ILE A 758 33.95 5.53 -50.91
C ILE A 758 34.88 5.65 -52.09
N SER A 759 35.87 4.78 -52.16
CA SER A 759 36.83 4.72 -53.25
C SER A 759 36.69 3.45 -54.05
N SER A 760 36.69 3.53 -55.35
CA SER A 760 36.72 2.39 -56.27
C SER A 760 37.86 2.55 -57.27
N LYS A 761 38.13 1.58 -58.11
CA LYS A 761 39.11 1.69 -59.23
C LYS A 761 38.70 2.76 -60.23
N ASN A 762 37.42 3.14 -60.32
CA ASN A 762 36.85 4.03 -61.28
C ASN A 762 36.55 5.45 -60.72
N GLY A 763 36.89 5.73 -59.44
CA GLY A 763 36.70 7.05 -58.85
C GLY A 763 36.43 7.03 -57.38
N SER A 764 36.26 8.20 -56.77
CA SER A 764 35.89 8.35 -55.36
C SER A 764 34.71 9.27 -55.19
N SER A 765 33.77 8.90 -54.31
CA SER A 765 32.68 9.77 -53.88
C SER A 765 32.78 10.01 -52.38
N SER A 766 32.55 11.26 -51.95
CA SER A 766 32.61 11.63 -50.53
C SER A 766 31.40 12.47 -50.14
N GLY A 767 30.92 12.33 -48.96
CA GLY A 767 29.79 13.11 -48.48
C GLY A 767 29.67 13.10 -46.96
N ASN A 768 28.69 13.84 -46.48
CA ASN A 768 28.32 13.78 -45.06
C ASN A 768 27.16 12.80 -44.94
N LEU A 769 27.28 11.85 -44.04
CA LEU A 769 26.27 10.82 -43.81
C LEU A 769 24.90 11.43 -43.43
N ASN A 770 24.93 12.51 -42.67
CA ASN A 770 23.69 13.19 -42.25
C ASN A 770 22.99 13.92 -43.43
N SER A 771 23.73 14.41 -44.40
CA SER A 771 23.13 15.03 -45.58
C SER A 771 22.50 14.02 -46.52
N LEU A 772 23.05 12.79 -46.58
CA LEU A 772 22.47 11.68 -47.32
C LEU A 772 21.13 11.18 -46.70
N LEU A 773 20.97 11.32 -45.39
CA LEU A 773 19.73 10.96 -44.70
C LEU A 773 18.61 12.00 -44.91
N THR A 774 18.96 13.25 -45.27
CA THR A 774 17.98 14.33 -45.46
C THR A 774 17.67 14.64 -46.92
N ASP A 775 18.52 14.25 -47.87
CA ASP A 775 18.35 14.55 -49.30
C ASP A 775 18.57 13.32 -50.18
N THR A 776 17.48 12.61 -50.44
CA THR A 776 17.45 11.39 -51.24
C THR A 776 17.68 11.66 -52.77
N ASN A 777 17.55 12.91 -53.19
CA ASN A 777 17.77 13.30 -54.62
C ASN A 777 19.24 13.42 -55.01
N SER A 778 20.18 13.38 -54.03
CA SER A 778 21.62 13.46 -54.29
C SER A 778 22.27 12.12 -54.71
N LEU A 779 21.49 11.06 -54.85
CA LEU A 779 21.96 9.69 -55.17
C LEU A 779 21.90 9.31 -56.66
N GLU A 780 21.59 10.25 -57.53
CA GLU A 780 21.69 10.05 -58.97
C GLU A 780 23.15 10.17 -59.45
N GLY A 781 23.92 9.10 -59.24
CA GLY A 781 25.33 8.99 -59.70
C GLY A 781 25.60 7.62 -60.31
N GLU A 782 26.30 7.63 -61.39
CA GLU A 782 26.53 6.61 -62.40
C GLU A 782 27.08 5.22 -62.02
N ASN A 783 27.25 4.90 -60.75
CA ASN A 783 27.83 3.61 -60.37
C ASN A 783 26.89 2.76 -59.48
N GLY A 784 26.26 1.73 -60.02
CA GLY A 784 25.34 0.79 -59.38
C GLY A 784 25.87 0.17 -58.09
N ALA A 785 27.17 -0.13 -57.94
CA ALA A 785 27.79 -0.68 -56.75
C ALA A 785 27.78 0.29 -55.54
N THR A 786 28.09 1.59 -55.81
CA THR A 786 28.11 2.64 -54.78
C THR A 786 26.70 2.94 -54.25
N THR A 787 25.72 3.00 -55.14
CA THR A 787 24.28 3.21 -54.78
C THR A 787 23.77 2.05 -53.93
N THR A 788 24.09 0.81 -54.31
CA THR A 788 23.69 -0.38 -53.56
C THR A 788 24.29 -0.39 -52.13
N LEU A 789 25.58 -0.01 -52.00
CA LEU A 789 26.24 0.09 -50.73
C LEU A 789 25.61 1.14 -49.81
N ILE A 790 25.38 2.35 -50.35
CA ILE A 790 24.79 3.44 -49.60
C ILE A 790 23.37 3.07 -49.10
N THR A 791 22.57 2.47 -49.96
CA THR A 791 21.21 2.02 -49.64
C THR A 791 21.22 1.03 -48.51
N ASN A 792 22.10 0.05 -48.56
CA ASN A 792 22.20 -0.99 -47.56
C ASN A 792 22.70 -0.50 -46.16
N VAL A 793 23.61 0.47 -46.15
CA VAL A 793 24.15 1.06 -44.93
C VAL A 793 23.18 2.08 -44.31
N ILE A 794 22.53 2.93 -45.10
CA ILE A 794 21.67 4.00 -44.64
C ILE A 794 20.35 3.45 -44.07
N GLY A 795 19.76 2.42 -44.68
CA GLY A 795 18.55 1.81 -44.17
C GLY A 795 18.66 1.34 -42.71
N GLY A 796 19.84 0.83 -42.30
CA GLY A 796 20.13 0.44 -40.92
C GLY A 796 20.25 1.62 -39.93
N GLN A 797 20.77 2.75 -40.37
CA GLN A 797 20.93 3.95 -39.55
C GLN A 797 19.58 4.61 -39.20
N LEU A 798 18.61 4.60 -40.13
CA LEU A 798 17.26 5.15 -39.90
C LEU A 798 16.57 4.50 -38.71
N THR A 799 16.72 3.19 -38.52
CA THR A 799 16.15 2.49 -37.36
C THR A 799 16.74 2.99 -36.03
N GLN A 800 18.01 3.35 -36.01
CA GLN A 800 18.66 3.92 -34.82
C GLN A 800 18.21 5.36 -34.53
N VAL A 801 18.01 6.17 -35.57
CA VAL A 801 17.48 7.54 -35.44
C VAL A 801 16.03 7.55 -34.95
N LEU A 802 15.23 6.59 -35.33
CA LEU A 802 13.84 6.45 -34.87
C LEU A 802 13.69 5.90 -33.42
N LYS A 803 14.76 5.35 -32.86
CA LYS A 803 14.75 4.78 -31.51
C LYS A 803 14.39 5.77 -30.37
N PRO A 804 14.87 7.04 -30.38
CA PRO A 804 14.43 8.05 -29.42
C PRO A 804 12.95 8.39 -29.55
N VAL A 805 12.42 8.47 -30.79
CA VAL A 805 10.99 8.72 -31.08
C VAL A 805 10.13 7.55 -30.55
N SER A 806 10.58 6.33 -30.78
CA SER A 806 9.94 5.11 -30.28
C SER A 806 9.87 5.12 -28.73
N ASN A 807 10.95 5.51 -28.07
CA ASN A 807 10.99 5.61 -26.61
C ASN A 807 10.09 6.73 -26.07
N LEU A 808 10.01 7.85 -26.76
CA LEU A 808 9.12 8.96 -26.40
C LEU A 808 7.65 8.51 -26.45
N ILE A 809 7.24 7.88 -27.55
CA ILE A 809 5.88 7.38 -27.74
C ILE A 809 5.54 6.31 -26.70
N LYS A 810 6.47 5.37 -26.45
CA LYS A 810 6.33 4.36 -25.40
C LYS A 810 6.06 4.99 -24.04
N ASN A 811 6.83 5.99 -23.65
CA ASN A 811 6.71 6.66 -22.35
C ASN A 811 5.45 7.52 -22.24
N THR A 812 5.04 8.17 -23.35
CA THR A 812 3.86 9.03 -23.38
C THR A 812 2.55 8.24 -23.34
N LEU A 813 2.50 7.09 -24.01
CA LEU A 813 1.32 6.22 -24.05
C LEU A 813 1.31 5.15 -22.94
N ASN A 814 2.38 5.10 -22.13
CA ASN A 814 2.57 4.10 -21.05
C ASN A 814 2.39 2.65 -21.55
N ILE A 815 2.95 2.35 -22.72
CA ILE A 815 2.90 1.02 -23.36
C ILE A 815 4.18 0.28 -23.01
N SER A 816 4.09 -1.03 -22.71
CA SER A 816 5.24 -1.85 -22.30
C SER A 816 6.31 -1.93 -23.37
N LYS A 817 5.90 -2.00 -24.63
CA LYS A 817 6.85 -1.99 -25.76
C LYS A 817 6.25 -1.27 -26.96
N PHE A 818 7.02 -0.36 -27.50
CA PHE A 818 6.72 0.33 -28.75
C PHE A 818 8.00 0.40 -29.58
N ARG A 819 7.93 0.00 -30.84
CA ARG A 819 9.06 0.01 -31.77
C ARG A 819 8.63 0.62 -33.09
N ILE A 820 9.48 1.47 -33.61
CA ILE A 820 9.40 1.93 -35.00
C ILE A 820 10.67 1.41 -35.68
N SER A 821 10.52 0.67 -36.74
CA SER A 821 11.63 0.22 -37.60
C SER A 821 11.39 0.70 -39.01
N SER A 822 12.44 1.17 -39.66
CA SER A 822 12.40 1.53 -41.08
C SER A 822 12.76 0.34 -41.96
N ASN A 823 12.04 0.17 -43.06
CA ASN A 823 12.30 -0.87 -44.03
C ASN A 823 12.43 -0.19 -45.40
N LEU A 824 13.58 -0.36 -46.06
CA LEU A 824 13.79 0.08 -47.45
C LEU A 824 13.38 -1.10 -48.35
N LEU A 825 12.31 -0.89 -49.08
CA LEU A 825 11.80 -1.88 -50.04
C LEU A 825 12.26 -1.54 -51.44
N SER A 826 12.97 -2.45 -52.10
CA SER A 826 13.25 -2.37 -53.54
C SER A 826 12.11 -3.07 -54.28
N GLU A 827 11.30 -2.35 -54.99
CA GLU A 827 10.31 -2.94 -55.94
C GLU A 827 11.00 -3.17 -57.27
N GLN A 828 11.23 -4.40 -57.64
CA GLN A 828 11.53 -4.77 -59.03
C GLN A 828 10.21 -4.86 -59.80
N ASN A 829 9.91 -3.85 -60.59
CA ASN A 829 8.82 -3.92 -61.57
C ASN A 829 9.23 -4.90 -62.66
N LYS A 830 8.71 -6.13 -62.65
CA LYS A 830 8.67 -7.01 -63.83
C LYS A 830 7.66 -6.42 -64.78
N GLY A 831 8.10 -5.46 -65.60
CA GLY A 831 7.35 -5.05 -66.77
C GLY A 831 7.50 -6.09 -67.89
N GLU A 832 6.42 -6.74 -68.29
CA GLU A 832 6.33 -7.43 -69.56
C GLU A 832 6.46 -6.39 -70.68
N ASN A 833 7.47 -6.62 -71.49
CA ASN A 833 7.77 -6.00 -72.79
C ASN A 833 8.48 -4.64 -72.87
N THR A 834 9.65 -4.77 -73.56
CA THR A 834 10.40 -3.74 -74.29
C THR A 834 11.41 -2.89 -73.50
N ASN A 835 12.67 -3.14 -73.81
CA ASN A 835 13.84 -2.24 -73.89
C ASN A 835 13.73 -0.84 -73.28
N GLU A 836 13.49 -0.78 -71.95
CA GLU A 836 13.78 0.41 -71.12
C GLU A 836 14.45 -0.08 -69.86
N GLU A 837 15.59 0.56 -69.51
CA GLU A 837 16.39 0.30 -68.35
C GLU A 837 15.50 0.30 -67.10
N ALA A 838 15.51 -0.82 -66.37
CA ALA A 838 14.73 -1.00 -65.13
C ALA A 838 15.31 -0.02 -64.08
N GLN A 839 14.71 1.14 -63.91
CA GLN A 839 14.95 2.01 -62.76
C GLN A 839 14.38 1.38 -61.53
N SER A 840 15.24 0.88 -60.64
CA SER A 840 14.81 0.45 -59.30
C SER A 840 14.49 1.67 -58.46
N ARG A 841 13.23 1.88 -58.12
CA ARG A 841 12.79 2.92 -57.21
C ARG A 841 12.86 2.37 -55.79
N LEU A 842 13.51 3.13 -54.90
CA LEU A 842 13.60 2.87 -53.47
C LEU A 842 12.43 3.56 -52.78
N ARG A 843 11.67 2.82 -51.97
CA ARG A 843 10.60 3.36 -51.15
C ARG A 843 10.93 3.20 -49.68
N LEU A 844 10.70 4.23 -48.88
CA LEU A 844 10.85 4.21 -47.43
C LEU A 844 9.55 3.71 -46.79
N GLY A 845 9.64 2.61 -46.07
CA GLY A 845 8.53 2.06 -45.25
C GLY A 845 8.88 2.10 -43.77
N ALA A 846 7.91 2.33 -42.94
CA ALA A 846 8.07 2.20 -41.49
C ALA A 846 7.13 1.10 -40.93
N VAL A 847 7.66 0.21 -40.12
CA VAL A 847 6.91 -0.79 -39.39
C VAL A 847 6.75 -0.33 -37.97
N LEU A 848 5.51 -0.23 -37.54
CA LEU A 848 5.13 0.10 -36.18
C LEU A 848 4.75 -1.18 -35.44
N GLU A 849 5.34 -1.40 -34.29
CA GLU A 849 4.98 -2.49 -33.37
C GLU A 849 4.71 -1.92 -31.99
N ALA A 850 3.57 -2.28 -31.42
CA ALA A 850 3.19 -1.95 -30.05
C ALA A 850 2.67 -3.18 -29.33
N GLU A 851 3.10 -3.40 -28.11
CA GLU A 851 2.56 -4.45 -27.24
C GLU A 851 2.47 -3.99 -25.81
N ASP A 852 1.43 -4.45 -25.11
CA ASP A 852 1.28 -4.21 -23.68
C ASP A 852 0.51 -5.34 -23.00
N ASN A 853 0.67 -5.40 -21.68
CA ASN A 853 0.05 -6.39 -20.82
C ASN A 853 -1.36 -5.95 -20.42
N ILE A 854 -2.34 -6.84 -20.55
CA ILE A 854 -3.72 -6.60 -20.13
C ILE A 854 -3.95 -7.18 -18.73
N TYR A 855 -3.40 -8.37 -18.41
CA TYR A 855 -3.71 -9.08 -17.18
C TYR A 855 -2.62 -10.06 -16.75
N ILE A 856 -2.08 -9.85 -15.51
CA ILE A 856 -1.14 -10.73 -14.78
C ILE A 856 -0.01 -11.31 -15.65
N ASP A 857 0.66 -10.48 -16.45
CA ASP A 857 1.77 -10.86 -17.34
C ASP A 857 1.49 -12.05 -18.28
N LYS A 858 0.23 -12.44 -18.41
CA LYS A 858 -0.17 -13.59 -19.24
C LYS A 858 -0.97 -13.20 -20.47
N ILE A 859 -1.79 -12.16 -20.40
CA ILE A 859 -2.59 -11.71 -21.53
C ILE A 859 -2.00 -10.40 -22.04
N TRP A 860 -1.59 -10.43 -23.31
CA TRP A 860 -0.97 -9.31 -24.00
C TRP A 860 -1.76 -8.93 -25.23
N TRP A 861 -1.81 -7.66 -25.56
CA TRP A 861 -2.20 -7.23 -26.89
C TRP A 861 -0.96 -6.87 -27.69
N VAL A 862 -0.97 -7.18 -28.96
CA VAL A 862 0.09 -6.87 -29.90
C VAL A 862 -0.53 -6.24 -31.15
N ALA A 863 -0.02 -5.09 -31.53
CA ALA A 863 -0.45 -4.39 -32.74
C ALA A 863 0.76 -4.16 -33.64
N LYS A 864 0.63 -4.47 -34.93
CA LYS A 864 1.64 -4.24 -35.96
C LYS A 864 1.02 -3.49 -37.11
N GLY A 865 1.76 -2.58 -37.70
CA GLY A 865 1.31 -1.82 -38.85
C GLY A 865 2.44 -1.38 -39.73
N THR A 866 2.24 -1.41 -41.03
CA THR A 866 3.23 -0.95 -42.06
C THR A 866 2.71 0.31 -42.70
N LEU A 867 3.53 1.36 -42.62
CA LEU A 867 3.32 2.64 -43.29
C LEU A 867 4.19 2.69 -44.58
N LEU A 868 3.58 3.00 -45.68
CA LEU A 868 4.30 3.26 -46.96
C LEU A 868 4.06 4.70 -47.35
N GLU A 869 5.10 5.34 -47.95
CA GLU A 869 5.03 6.69 -48.49
C GLU A 869 4.16 6.70 -49.77
N ASP A 870 3.24 7.64 -49.88
CA ASP A 870 2.30 7.76 -51.02
C ASP A 870 3.00 8.47 -52.20
N ASP A 871 2.96 7.86 -53.38
CA ASP A 871 3.56 8.40 -54.62
C ASP A 871 2.64 9.47 -55.23
N ASN A 872 2.94 10.74 -54.98
CA ASN A 872 2.29 11.87 -55.65
C ASN A 872 2.87 12.03 -57.06
N THR A 873 2.52 11.15 -57.99
CA THR A 873 2.62 11.40 -59.42
C THR A 873 1.25 11.45 -60.01
N GLU A 874 0.97 12.62 -60.61
CA GLU A 874 -0.23 12.90 -61.41
C GLU A 874 -0.48 11.85 -62.46
N SER A 875 -1.51 11.09 -62.32
CA SER A 875 -2.46 10.71 -63.37
C SER A 875 -3.51 9.71 -62.84
N GLU A 876 -4.72 10.19 -62.85
CA GLU A 876 -5.98 9.54 -63.03
C GLU A 876 -6.59 8.59 -62.02
N LYS A 877 -7.58 9.19 -61.33
CA LYS A 877 -8.92 8.60 -60.99
C LYS A 877 -9.02 7.51 -59.92
N ARG A 878 -9.57 8.01 -58.79
CA ARG A 878 -10.60 7.34 -58.00
C ARG A 878 -10.26 6.06 -57.27
N SER A 879 -9.87 6.21 -56.05
CA SER A 879 -10.61 5.60 -54.93
C SER A 879 -10.32 6.33 -53.64
N ASN A 880 -11.34 6.73 -52.92
CA ASN A 880 -11.31 7.34 -51.60
C ASN A 880 -10.80 6.31 -50.58
N ASP A 881 -9.50 6.13 -50.49
CA ASP A 881 -8.90 5.35 -49.42
C ASP A 881 -7.52 5.94 -49.08
N SER A 882 -7.52 7.12 -48.47
CA SER A 882 -6.33 7.77 -47.89
C SER A 882 -6.03 7.16 -46.51
N GLY A 883 -5.82 5.86 -46.44
CA GLY A 883 -5.35 5.21 -45.25
C GLY A 883 -3.84 5.08 -45.24
N ALA A 884 -3.15 5.74 -44.34
CA ALA A 884 -1.69 5.69 -44.17
C ALA A 884 -1.16 4.31 -43.76
N LEU A 885 -2.03 3.36 -43.42
CA LEU A 885 -1.69 2.00 -43.02
C LEU A 885 -2.14 0.99 -44.07
N LYS A 886 -1.22 0.40 -44.82
CA LYS A 886 -1.51 -0.62 -45.84
C LYS A 886 -1.67 -2.03 -45.25
N GLU A 887 -0.88 -2.34 -44.26
CA GLU A 887 -0.93 -3.65 -43.59
C GLU A 887 -1.02 -3.40 -42.08
N TYR A 888 -1.89 -4.09 -41.42
CA TYR A 888 -2.02 -4.02 -39.97
C TYR A 888 -2.49 -5.35 -39.42
N ASP A 889 -2.05 -5.65 -38.24
CA ASP A 889 -2.40 -6.82 -37.48
C ASP A 889 -2.59 -6.46 -36.02
N PHE A 890 -3.67 -6.90 -35.44
CA PHE A 890 -3.95 -6.78 -34.02
C PHE A 890 -4.27 -8.16 -33.46
N SER A 891 -3.52 -8.59 -32.45
CA SER A 891 -3.70 -9.89 -31.81
C SER A 891 -3.74 -9.77 -30.29
N LEU A 892 -4.49 -10.69 -29.69
CA LEU A 892 -4.49 -10.95 -28.25
C LEU A 892 -3.73 -12.26 -28.02
N GLU A 893 -2.64 -12.19 -27.26
CA GLU A 893 -1.78 -13.33 -26.97
C GLU A 893 -1.92 -13.75 -25.51
N TYR A 894 -2.11 -15.05 -25.28
CA TYR A 894 -1.91 -15.67 -23.98
C TYR A 894 -0.51 -16.28 -23.93
N ARG A 895 0.36 -15.74 -23.08
CA ARG A 895 1.74 -16.21 -22.89
C ARG A 895 1.79 -17.21 -21.74
N PHE A 896 2.08 -18.46 -22.02
CA PHE A 896 2.27 -19.51 -21.01
C PHE A 896 3.56 -19.28 -20.23
N ASP A 897 4.62 -18.91 -20.95
CA ASP A 897 5.94 -18.53 -20.46
C ASP A 897 6.64 -17.62 -21.50
N THR A 898 7.90 -17.32 -21.30
CA THR A 898 8.70 -16.47 -22.22
C THR A 898 8.94 -17.09 -23.60
N THR A 899 8.62 -18.38 -23.77
CA THR A 899 8.91 -19.15 -24.99
C THR A 899 7.67 -19.67 -25.69
N LYS A 900 6.50 -19.64 -25.06
CA LYS A 900 5.27 -20.20 -25.60
C LYS A 900 4.11 -19.24 -25.46
N SER A 901 3.44 -18.97 -26.56
CA SER A 901 2.19 -18.22 -26.56
C SER A 901 1.19 -18.75 -27.58
N ILE A 902 -0.07 -18.48 -27.35
CA ILE A 902 -1.17 -18.63 -28.28
C ILE A 902 -1.85 -17.29 -28.47
N GLY A 903 -2.04 -16.87 -29.70
CA GLY A 903 -2.67 -15.61 -30.06
C GLY A 903 -3.88 -15.83 -30.99
N ILE A 904 -4.83 -14.93 -30.88
CA ILE A 904 -5.94 -14.78 -31.81
C ILE A 904 -5.87 -13.36 -32.36
N GLY A 905 -5.76 -13.22 -33.66
CA GLY A 905 -5.58 -11.92 -34.28
C GLY A 905 -6.54 -11.66 -35.46
N VAL A 906 -6.61 -10.38 -35.78
CA VAL A 906 -7.35 -9.85 -36.92
C VAL A 906 -6.52 -8.78 -37.59
N GLY A 907 -6.35 -8.87 -38.88
CA GLY A 907 -5.53 -7.88 -39.59
C GLY A 907 -5.74 -7.95 -41.11
N LYS A 908 -5.07 -7.03 -41.78
CA LYS A 908 -4.93 -7.04 -43.26
C LYS A 908 -3.50 -7.50 -43.55
N LEU A 909 -3.36 -8.73 -44.02
CA LEU A 909 -2.06 -9.37 -44.31
C LEU A 909 -1.61 -9.10 -45.72
N PRO A 910 -0.29 -9.18 -46.05
CA PRO A 910 0.25 -9.04 -47.39
C PRO A 910 -0.32 -10.05 -48.36
N GLU A 911 -0.46 -9.68 -49.63
CA GLU A 911 -1.04 -10.52 -50.68
C GLU A 911 -0.31 -11.85 -50.90
N ASP A 912 0.97 -11.96 -50.60
CA ASP A 912 1.79 -13.18 -50.79
C ASP A 912 1.39 -14.35 -49.89
N ARG A 913 0.56 -14.13 -48.86
CA ARG A 913 0.05 -15.19 -48.00
C ARG A 913 -1.37 -15.66 -48.32
N LYS A 914 -2.01 -15.10 -49.35
CA LYS A 914 -3.31 -15.57 -49.82
C LYS A 914 -3.12 -16.81 -50.70
N LYS A 915 -3.60 -17.95 -50.23
CA LYS A 915 -3.65 -19.16 -51.04
C LYS A 915 -4.54 -18.92 -52.29
N SER A 916 -4.04 -19.34 -53.46
CA SER A 916 -4.55 -19.15 -54.81
C SER A 916 -5.91 -19.79 -55.11
N SER A 917 -6.95 -19.65 -54.29
CA SER A 917 -8.23 -20.31 -54.56
C SER A 917 -9.45 -19.40 -54.65
N ASP A 918 -9.35 -18.09 -54.44
CA ASP A 918 -10.52 -17.21 -54.56
C ASP A 918 -10.17 -15.89 -55.27
N LYS A 919 -10.51 -15.85 -56.56
CA LYS A 919 -10.33 -14.68 -57.42
C LYS A 919 -11.40 -13.58 -57.25
N ASP A 920 -12.33 -13.71 -56.32
CA ASP A 920 -13.46 -12.78 -56.13
C ASP A 920 -13.75 -12.33 -54.70
N SER A 921 -12.73 -12.28 -53.82
CA SER A 921 -12.97 -11.71 -52.49
C SER A 921 -12.53 -10.24 -52.39
N LYS A 922 -13.51 -9.37 -52.24
CA LYS A 922 -13.35 -7.99 -51.80
C LYS A 922 -12.37 -7.89 -50.61
N GLU A 923 -11.58 -6.81 -50.52
CA GLU A 923 -10.69 -6.44 -49.40
C GLU A 923 -11.28 -6.79 -48.03
N GLY A 924 -10.91 -7.93 -47.47
CA GLY A 924 -11.47 -8.45 -46.23
C GLY A 924 -10.43 -8.58 -45.14
N LEU A 925 -10.86 -8.30 -43.91
CA LEU A 925 -10.10 -8.63 -42.70
C LEU A 925 -9.84 -10.12 -42.61
N THR A 926 -8.61 -10.51 -42.33
CA THR A 926 -8.19 -11.88 -42.11
C THR A 926 -8.14 -12.17 -40.62
N TYR A 927 -8.81 -13.25 -40.21
CA TYR A 927 -8.72 -13.75 -38.84
C TYR A 927 -7.70 -14.87 -38.77
N HIS A 928 -6.83 -14.88 -37.78
CA HIS A 928 -5.82 -15.90 -37.62
C HIS A 928 -5.64 -16.34 -36.18
N ILE A 929 -5.11 -17.53 -36.00
CA ILE A 929 -4.70 -18.09 -34.70
C ILE A 929 -3.21 -18.39 -34.80
N ASP A 930 -2.44 -17.78 -33.94
CA ASP A 930 -0.98 -17.94 -33.91
C ASP A 930 -0.56 -18.78 -32.72
N PHE A 931 0.28 -19.76 -32.98
CA PHE A 931 0.98 -20.54 -31.99
C PHE A 931 2.45 -20.18 -32.08
N LYS A 932 2.98 -19.55 -31.01
CA LYS A 932 4.41 -19.25 -30.93
C LYS A 932 5.06 -20.23 -29.99
N PHE A 933 6.10 -20.89 -30.47
CA PHE A 933 6.95 -21.77 -29.70
C PHE A 933 8.41 -21.42 -30.03
N GLU A 934 9.14 -20.92 -29.04
CA GLU A 934 10.54 -20.54 -29.17
C GLU A 934 11.37 -21.47 -28.29
N LYS A 935 12.27 -22.24 -28.85
CA LYS A 935 13.21 -23.07 -28.13
C LYS A 935 14.63 -22.69 -28.55
N LYS A 936 15.40 -22.20 -27.60
CA LYS A 936 16.83 -21.91 -27.83
C LYS A 936 17.66 -23.15 -27.55
N TYR A 937 18.54 -23.49 -28.45
CA TYR A 937 19.50 -24.58 -28.32
C TYR A 937 20.90 -23.99 -28.31
N ASP A 938 21.75 -24.47 -27.41
CA ASP A 938 23.12 -24.00 -27.28
C ASP A 938 24.04 -24.54 -28.36
N SER A 939 23.65 -25.64 -29.01
CA SER A 939 24.33 -26.23 -30.15
C SER A 939 23.39 -26.97 -31.07
N LEU A 940 23.81 -27.23 -32.34
CA LEU A 940 23.08 -28.06 -33.29
C LEU A 940 22.91 -29.52 -32.80
N ILE A 941 23.80 -29.98 -31.94
CA ILE A 941 23.77 -31.33 -31.37
C ILE A 941 22.62 -31.46 -30.36
N ASP A 942 22.30 -30.39 -29.63
CA ASP A 942 21.25 -30.39 -28.61
C ASP A 942 19.84 -30.51 -29.22
N ILE A 943 19.69 -30.20 -30.51
CA ILE A 943 18.44 -30.41 -31.26
C ILE A 943 18.14 -31.91 -31.39
N PHE A 944 19.18 -32.75 -31.45
CA PHE A 944 19.04 -34.21 -31.72
C PHE A 944 19.09 -35.08 -30.47
N ILE A 945 19.64 -34.58 -29.36
CA ILE A 945 19.81 -35.34 -28.10
C ILE A 945 18.65 -35.16 -27.13
N ASN A 946 17.95 -34.05 -27.15
CA ASN A 946 16.80 -33.75 -26.27
C ASN A 946 15.45 -34.01 -27.00
N LYS A 947 15.22 -35.26 -27.37
CA LYS A 947 13.88 -35.73 -27.73
C LYS A 947 13.15 -36.27 -26.53
#